data_fd2cee46381a48eed8e4de2d75de88c4
#
_entry.id   fd2cee46381a48eed8e4de2d75de88c4
#
_cell.length_a   1.000
_cell.length_b   1.000
_cell.length_c   1.000
_cell.angle_alpha   90.00
_cell.angle_beta   90.00
_cell.angle_gamma   90.00
#
_symmetry.space_group_name_H-M   'P 1'
#
loop_
_entity.id
_entity.type
_entity.pdbx_description
1 polymer ?
#
loop_
_entity_poly.entity_id
_entity_poly.type
_entity_poly.pdbx_seq_one_letter_code
_entity_poly.pdbx_strand_id
1 'polypeptide(L)'
;MGCSEYDDSALWKKVDEAQKQLAELSASLTQLEGQIALLTAAKTGGVITDIKENPDGGVTITYTTADGRTSTATVAAKDDLSDIDIIGTKEENGVLYWTITVNGKTTILTDKDGAKIPVSGREPSFTTDKDGYWMVNGNYILDSKGEKIKSEGKKASLLSGVVKNDDGTVTLTLADGSTVTVETTESFSFVVYYGDAPVSGEIKVPDGLRSLELTYKLAGKAAEKASVRITRAEGVEAGIDQNARRVNVTVPDGLRKARITLIAAGEGGRMAARTVYLRGTFSVETENDLWRTVEEKLLAPGCNYYSMEFKKIARKMHVLEIDLTNPAIEVTTAYADDIVPNPNGNKNGNNGFNLRETLSQLCARKTSEGEDVIAGINTGFFDSNDGFTRGAHIEDGELVYMNNPAVVAKLGNHVWAFTIFKDNTASCGKKVFSGKVKIADKEYKFYSVNDTLVRGNNASQLASYPINLYTSRYVKIPHKERQDIVNKLSTRALYVTAKYSADNMTVNGGWFAATVTAIADGRAAVLEEAPYLTDKKEVGIQITGSTAEEISKALKVGDEIQLSAEMAVDGEVKPIFTQNATMWQFVTDGQNTLNTVPANHTFRTLSDPMTFACIDRSGSRIMLVEIDGRQEGFSIGVNAEEVTDISLRLGAWNATRFDGGGSSAMWAKKDGVSGLVSRPSDKKGERSCMNYMYVRIKK
;
A
#
# COMPACT_ATOMS: atom_id res chain seq x y z
N MET A 1 -34.83 17.69 -51.50
CA MET A 1 -34.77 18.02 -50.06
C MET A 1 -33.34 18.23 -49.75
N GLY A 2 -32.90 19.50 -49.62
CA GLY A 2 -31.50 19.84 -49.34
C GLY A 2 -31.20 19.60 -47.89
N CYS A 3 -30.14 18.85 -47.59
CA CYS A 3 -29.50 18.86 -46.27
C CYS A 3 -28.88 20.25 -46.11
N SER A 4 -29.38 21.06 -45.18
CA SER A 4 -28.66 22.25 -44.75
C SER A 4 -27.44 21.77 -43.98
N GLU A 5 -26.23 22.07 -44.45
CA GLU A 5 -25.01 21.94 -43.67
C GLU A 5 -25.19 22.75 -42.38
N TYR A 6 -25.06 22.08 -41.24
CA TYR A 6 -25.07 22.70 -39.93
C TYR A 6 -23.74 23.44 -39.78
N ASP A 7 -23.73 24.76 -39.78
CA ASP A 7 -22.55 25.59 -39.55
C ASP A 7 -22.27 25.64 -38.03
N ASP A 8 -21.31 24.87 -37.58
CA ASP A 8 -20.86 24.81 -36.18
C ASP A 8 -19.58 25.64 -35.91
N SER A 9 -19.18 26.48 -36.89
CA SER A 9 -18.00 27.35 -36.80
C SER A 9 -18.01 28.27 -35.57
N ALA A 10 -19.21 28.78 -35.21
CA ALA A 10 -19.38 29.59 -34.00
C ALA A 10 -19.18 28.80 -32.69
N LEU A 11 -19.47 27.51 -32.71
CA LEU A 11 -19.25 26.61 -31.57
C LEU A 11 -17.76 26.33 -31.41
N TRP A 12 -17.06 25.99 -32.50
CA TRP A 12 -15.62 25.77 -32.50
C TRP A 12 -14.83 26.98 -32.04
N LYS A 13 -15.22 28.17 -32.46
CA LYS A 13 -14.62 29.42 -32.00
C LYS A 13 -14.76 29.64 -30.49
N LYS A 14 -15.88 29.23 -29.88
CA LYS A 14 -16.08 29.27 -28.43
C LYS A 14 -15.24 28.22 -27.72
N VAL A 15 -15.05 27.05 -28.33
CA VAL A 15 -14.18 25.98 -27.79
C VAL A 15 -12.73 26.45 -27.79
N ASP A 16 -12.24 27.04 -28.87
CA ASP A 16 -10.88 27.59 -28.97
C ASP A 16 -10.64 28.70 -27.93
N GLU A 17 -11.61 29.61 -27.76
CA GLU A 17 -11.55 30.67 -26.74
C GLU A 17 -11.50 30.08 -25.31
N ALA A 18 -12.33 29.07 -25.02
CA ALA A 18 -12.34 28.39 -23.74
C ALA A 18 -11.03 27.62 -23.47
N GLN A 19 -10.45 26.98 -24.50
CA GLN A 19 -9.15 26.31 -24.38
C GLN A 19 -8.02 27.30 -24.10
N LYS A 20 -8.04 28.49 -24.76
CA LYS A 20 -7.07 29.55 -24.52
C LYS A 20 -7.17 30.08 -23.07
N GLN A 21 -8.39 30.37 -22.59
CA GLN A 21 -8.63 30.82 -21.22
C GLN A 21 -8.18 29.78 -20.19
N LEU A 22 -8.42 28.50 -20.47
CA LEU A 22 -7.96 27.39 -19.60
C LEU A 22 -6.43 27.30 -19.53
N ALA A 23 -5.74 27.52 -20.66
CA ALA A 23 -4.27 27.51 -20.69
C ALA A 23 -3.68 28.71 -19.91
N GLU A 24 -4.26 29.91 -20.05
CA GLU A 24 -3.84 31.12 -19.31
C GLU A 24 -4.06 30.94 -17.80
N LEU A 25 -5.18 30.33 -17.41
CA LEU A 25 -5.51 30.05 -16.04
C LEU A 25 -4.55 29.03 -15.41
N SER A 26 -4.24 27.96 -16.14
CA SER A 26 -3.28 26.93 -15.73
C SER A 26 -1.88 27.52 -15.51
N ALA A 27 -1.45 28.43 -16.39
CA ALA A 27 -0.17 29.14 -16.26
C ALA A 27 -0.13 30.01 -14.99
N SER A 28 -1.24 30.72 -14.70
CA SER A 28 -1.35 31.54 -13.49
C SER A 28 -1.31 30.73 -12.20
N LEU A 29 -1.97 29.57 -12.16
CA LEU A 29 -1.91 28.63 -11.03
C LEU A 29 -0.49 28.12 -10.79
N THR A 30 0.21 27.71 -11.85
CA THR A 30 1.60 27.23 -11.74
C THR A 30 2.54 28.32 -11.21
N GLN A 31 2.34 29.58 -11.64
CA GLN A 31 3.10 30.72 -11.15
C GLN A 31 2.87 30.94 -9.65
N LEU A 32 1.63 30.88 -9.20
CA LEU A 32 1.25 31.07 -7.81
C LEU A 32 1.83 29.98 -6.90
N GLU A 33 1.73 28.72 -7.32
CA GLU A 33 2.32 27.58 -6.62
C GLU A 33 3.83 27.76 -6.46
N GLY A 34 4.53 28.19 -7.50
CA GLY A 34 5.96 28.47 -7.46
C GLY A 34 6.32 29.59 -6.45
N GLN A 35 5.53 30.64 -6.36
CA GLN A 35 5.76 31.74 -5.40
C GLN A 35 5.50 31.30 -3.94
N ILE A 36 4.47 30.50 -3.70
CA ILE A 36 4.20 29.90 -2.37
C ILE A 36 5.38 29.03 -1.95
N ALA A 37 5.86 28.17 -2.84
CA ALA A 37 7.00 27.29 -2.57
C ALA A 37 8.28 28.09 -2.29
N LEU A 38 8.55 29.19 -2.99
CA LEU A 38 9.67 30.09 -2.72
C LEU A 38 9.57 30.72 -1.32
N LEU A 39 8.41 31.22 -0.92
CA LEU A 39 8.22 31.84 0.40
C LEU A 39 8.33 30.79 1.53
N THR A 40 7.84 29.58 1.30
CA THR A 40 8.02 28.47 2.21
C THR A 40 9.49 28.07 2.34
N ALA A 41 10.23 27.99 1.22
CA ALA A 41 11.65 27.72 1.23
C ALA A 41 12.42 28.82 1.98
N ALA A 42 12.10 30.08 1.78
CA ALA A 42 12.71 31.22 2.49
C ALA A 42 12.54 31.10 4.02
N LYS A 43 11.36 30.72 4.49
CA LYS A 43 11.09 30.49 5.93
C LYS A 43 11.83 29.30 6.53
N THR A 44 12.13 28.29 5.74
CA THR A 44 12.74 27.02 6.17
C THR A 44 14.25 26.95 5.91
N GLY A 45 14.87 28.07 5.51
CA GLY A 45 16.32 28.15 5.28
C GLY A 45 16.74 27.85 3.84
N GLY A 46 15.84 27.98 2.89
CA GLY A 46 16.14 27.97 1.45
C GLY A 46 16.98 29.17 1.05
N VAL A 47 17.74 29.03 -0.05
CA VAL A 47 18.67 30.04 -0.56
C VAL A 47 18.40 30.29 -2.03
N ILE A 48 18.31 31.58 -2.42
CA ILE A 48 18.21 31.97 -3.82
C ILE A 48 19.58 31.76 -4.50
N THR A 49 19.58 31.03 -5.61
CA THR A 49 20.77 30.68 -6.37
C THR A 49 20.94 31.50 -7.65
N ASP A 50 19.83 31.97 -8.23
CA ASP A 50 19.86 32.79 -9.43
C ASP A 50 18.59 33.65 -9.55
N ILE A 51 18.72 34.84 -10.17
CA ILE A 51 17.63 35.74 -10.51
C ILE A 51 17.85 36.21 -11.94
N LYS A 52 16.89 35.87 -12.82
CA LYS A 52 16.97 36.19 -14.24
C LYS A 52 15.78 37.04 -14.66
N GLU A 53 16.05 38.19 -15.30
CA GLU A 53 15.01 38.97 -15.95
C GLU A 53 14.44 38.25 -17.19
N ASN A 54 13.16 38.24 -17.32
CA ASN A 54 12.45 37.66 -18.44
C ASN A 54 12.23 38.73 -19.55
N PRO A 55 12.02 38.33 -20.81
CA PRO A 55 11.76 39.29 -21.92
C PRO A 55 10.52 40.15 -21.73
N ASP A 56 9.57 39.72 -20.90
CA ASP A 56 8.33 40.45 -20.56
C ASP A 56 8.52 41.44 -19.40
N GLY A 57 9.74 41.62 -18.90
CA GLY A 57 10.05 42.47 -17.75
C GLY A 57 9.76 41.83 -16.39
N GLY A 58 9.26 40.61 -16.35
CA GLY A 58 9.14 39.81 -15.13
C GLY A 58 10.45 39.21 -14.71
N VAL A 59 10.48 38.48 -13.59
CA VAL A 59 11.70 37.90 -12.99
C VAL A 59 11.47 36.41 -12.69
N THR A 60 12.39 35.56 -13.12
CA THR A 60 12.47 34.15 -12.69
C THR A 60 13.53 34.01 -11.59
N ILE A 61 13.09 33.51 -10.44
CA ILE A 61 13.94 33.25 -9.27
C ILE A 61 14.22 31.76 -9.18
N THR A 62 15.48 31.35 -9.23
CA THR A 62 15.92 29.98 -8.94
C THR A 62 16.38 29.90 -7.49
N TYR A 63 15.91 28.89 -6.76
CA TYR A 63 16.23 28.72 -5.34
C TYR A 63 16.43 27.26 -4.98
N THR A 64 17.15 27.02 -3.89
CA THR A 64 17.35 25.68 -3.29
C THR A 64 16.58 25.64 -1.97
N THR A 65 15.78 24.61 -1.78
CA THR A 65 15.07 24.33 -0.52
C THR A 65 16.01 23.81 0.57
N ALA A 66 15.56 23.74 1.81
CA ALA A 66 16.39 23.28 2.93
C ALA A 66 16.86 21.82 2.79
N ASP A 67 16.15 20.99 2.02
CA ASP A 67 16.52 19.60 1.68
C ASP A 67 17.40 19.49 0.41
N GLY A 68 17.82 20.63 -0.15
CA GLY A 68 18.77 20.71 -1.27
C GLY A 68 18.16 20.62 -2.66
N ARG A 69 16.83 20.55 -2.81
CA ARG A 69 16.18 20.54 -4.12
C ARG A 69 16.19 21.93 -4.76
N THR A 70 16.40 21.97 -6.07
CA THR A 70 16.32 23.21 -6.84
C THR A 70 14.92 23.36 -7.45
N SER A 71 14.37 24.59 -7.37
CA SER A 71 13.08 24.95 -7.92
C SER A 71 13.11 26.37 -8.46
N THR A 72 12.03 26.77 -9.16
CA THR A 72 11.91 28.11 -9.72
C THR A 72 10.57 28.74 -9.36
N ALA A 73 10.57 30.08 -9.24
CA ALA A 73 9.37 30.88 -9.10
C ALA A 73 9.43 32.08 -10.05
N THR A 74 8.32 32.45 -10.65
CA THR A 74 8.23 33.60 -11.57
C THR A 74 7.42 34.72 -10.92
N VAL A 75 7.93 35.94 -11.03
CA VAL A 75 7.27 37.18 -10.61
C VAL A 75 7.01 38.03 -11.85
N ALA A 76 5.79 38.48 -12.04
CA ALA A 76 5.40 39.30 -13.19
C ALA A 76 6.05 40.69 -13.14
N ALA A 77 6.13 41.37 -14.31
CA ALA A 77 6.61 42.72 -14.40
C ALA A 77 5.72 43.71 -13.59
N LYS A 78 6.33 44.75 -13.04
CA LYS A 78 5.63 45.71 -12.19
C LYS A 78 4.51 46.46 -12.88
N ASP A 79 4.64 46.67 -14.19
CA ASP A 79 3.65 47.40 -15.01
C ASP A 79 2.40 46.54 -15.32
N ASP A 80 2.47 45.22 -15.21
CA ASP A 80 1.36 44.29 -15.39
C ASP A 80 0.54 44.04 -14.10
N LEU A 81 0.95 44.62 -12.97
CA LEU A 81 0.32 44.38 -11.65
C LEU A 81 -1.06 44.98 -11.49
N SER A 82 -1.45 45.93 -12.35
CA SER A 82 -2.80 46.55 -12.33
C SER A 82 -3.91 45.58 -12.74
N ASP A 83 -3.57 44.51 -13.47
CA ASP A 83 -4.51 43.53 -14.02
C ASP A 83 -4.36 42.13 -13.35
N ILE A 84 -3.67 42.05 -12.20
CA ILE A 84 -3.39 40.80 -11.49
C ILE A 84 -4.26 40.71 -10.25
N ASP A 85 -4.90 39.56 -10.02
CA ASP A 85 -5.49 39.20 -8.74
C ASP A 85 -4.38 38.81 -7.76
N ILE A 86 -4.22 39.56 -6.64
CA ILE A 86 -3.08 39.42 -5.75
C ILE A 86 -3.49 38.61 -4.52
N ILE A 87 -2.84 37.47 -4.30
CA ILE A 87 -3.02 36.66 -3.09
C ILE A 87 -1.96 37.07 -2.07
N GLY A 88 -2.39 37.42 -0.88
CA GLY A 88 -1.54 37.89 0.22
C GLY A 88 -1.92 37.30 1.55
N THR A 89 -1.38 37.90 2.61
CA THR A 89 -1.70 37.52 3.98
C THR A 89 -1.98 38.75 4.83
N LYS A 90 -2.83 38.58 5.86
CA LYS A 90 -3.12 39.62 6.84
C LYS A 90 -3.18 39.06 8.23
N GLU A 91 -2.49 39.70 9.16
CA GLU A 91 -2.54 39.31 10.58
C GLU A 91 -3.73 39.96 11.28
N GLU A 92 -4.51 39.16 11.99
CA GLU A 92 -5.53 39.61 12.90
C GLU A 92 -5.45 38.78 14.20
N ASN A 93 -5.34 39.48 15.32
CA ASN A 93 -5.29 38.89 16.69
C ASN A 93 -4.20 37.82 16.85
N GLY A 94 -3.01 38.02 16.24
CA GLY A 94 -1.88 37.07 16.30
C GLY A 94 -2.01 35.84 15.39
N VAL A 95 -3.03 35.79 14.53
CA VAL A 95 -3.22 34.74 13.53
C VAL A 95 -3.09 35.34 12.13
N LEU A 96 -2.26 34.72 11.29
CA LEU A 96 -2.07 35.12 9.90
C LEU A 96 -3.11 34.43 9.03
N TYR A 97 -3.87 35.20 8.24
CA TYR A 97 -4.93 34.70 7.36
C TYR A 97 -4.61 35.01 5.90
N TRP A 98 -5.06 34.16 4.99
CA TRP A 98 -4.96 34.38 3.56
C TRP A 98 -5.89 35.50 3.10
N THR A 99 -5.42 36.33 2.14
CA THR A 99 -6.19 37.41 1.53
C THR A 99 -6.13 37.31 0.00
N ILE A 100 -7.13 37.89 -0.67
CA ILE A 100 -7.09 38.18 -2.09
C ILE A 100 -7.34 39.68 -2.31
N THR A 101 -6.59 40.31 -3.23
CA THR A 101 -6.80 41.67 -3.66
C THR A 101 -7.30 41.64 -5.12
N VAL A 102 -8.52 42.05 -5.32
CA VAL A 102 -9.15 42.15 -6.66
C VAL A 102 -9.51 43.60 -6.88
N ASN A 103 -9.07 44.18 -7.99
CA ASN A 103 -9.31 45.62 -8.33
C ASN A 103 -8.93 46.57 -7.16
N GLY A 104 -7.79 46.32 -6.52
CA GLY A 104 -7.26 47.11 -5.41
C GLY A 104 -7.97 46.92 -4.06
N LYS A 105 -8.94 46.04 -3.93
CA LYS A 105 -9.63 45.74 -2.68
C LYS A 105 -9.19 44.41 -2.09
N THR A 106 -8.56 44.46 -0.92
CA THR A 106 -8.10 43.26 -0.19
C THR A 106 -9.18 42.68 0.74
N THR A 107 -9.44 41.39 0.61
CA THR A 107 -10.42 40.65 1.44
C THR A 107 -9.75 39.42 2.04
N ILE A 108 -10.00 39.15 3.35
CA ILE A 108 -9.56 37.89 3.97
C ILE A 108 -10.39 36.74 3.41
N LEU A 109 -9.73 35.67 3.02
CA LEU A 109 -10.38 34.46 2.51
C LEU A 109 -11.14 33.74 3.63
N THR A 110 -12.37 33.30 3.32
CA THR A 110 -13.19 32.50 4.24
C THR A 110 -13.55 31.17 3.59
N ASP A 111 -13.78 30.16 4.41
CA ASP A 111 -14.32 28.88 3.95
C ASP A 111 -15.83 28.97 3.69
N LYS A 112 -16.44 27.84 3.30
CA LYS A 112 -17.89 27.75 3.00
C LYS A 112 -18.80 28.10 4.19
N ASP A 113 -18.30 28.04 5.40
CA ASP A 113 -19.03 28.32 6.63
C ASP A 113 -18.74 29.75 7.16
N GLY A 114 -17.98 30.55 6.39
CA GLY A 114 -17.61 31.93 6.69
C GLY A 114 -16.44 32.08 7.66
N ALA A 115 -15.77 30.98 8.05
CA ALA A 115 -14.59 31.03 8.90
C ALA A 115 -13.35 31.48 8.10
N LYS A 116 -12.54 32.38 8.69
CA LYS A 116 -11.32 32.89 8.07
C LYS A 116 -10.29 31.76 7.91
N ILE A 117 -9.63 31.68 6.76
CA ILE A 117 -8.65 30.61 6.43
C ILE A 117 -7.26 31.02 6.92
N PRO A 118 -6.71 30.37 7.98
CA PRO A 118 -5.39 30.70 8.50
C PRO A 118 -4.27 30.17 7.61
N VAL A 119 -3.12 30.85 7.60
CA VAL A 119 -1.92 30.47 6.85
C VAL A 119 -1.20 29.27 7.46
N SER A 120 -1.56 28.85 8.68
CA SER A 120 -0.93 27.72 9.38
C SER A 120 -1.53 26.38 8.98
N GLY A 121 -0.71 25.40 8.53
CA GLY A 121 -1.05 23.99 8.48
C GLY A 121 -0.78 23.29 7.16
N ARG A 122 -1.39 23.60 6.06
CA ARG A 122 -1.16 23.03 4.73
C ARG A 122 -1.02 24.15 3.71
N GLU A 123 -0.19 23.92 2.68
CA GLU A 123 -0.19 24.82 1.52
C GLU A 123 -1.60 24.87 0.95
N PRO A 124 -2.17 26.08 0.74
CA PRO A 124 -3.50 26.20 0.17
C PRO A 124 -3.45 25.75 -1.30
N SER A 125 -4.39 24.92 -1.69
CA SER A 125 -4.61 24.58 -3.10
C SER A 125 -5.58 25.57 -3.71
N PHE A 126 -5.10 26.39 -4.63
CA PHE A 126 -5.93 27.31 -5.41
C PHE A 126 -6.36 26.63 -6.71
N THR A 127 -7.65 26.67 -7.00
CA THR A 127 -8.24 26.11 -8.22
C THR A 127 -9.33 27.05 -8.72
N THR A 128 -9.88 26.77 -9.91
CA THR A 128 -11.11 27.39 -10.36
C THR A 128 -12.15 26.31 -10.65
N ASP A 129 -13.42 26.65 -10.51
CA ASP A 129 -14.48 25.77 -10.98
C ASP A 129 -14.66 25.85 -12.52
N LYS A 130 -15.58 25.06 -13.04
CA LYS A 130 -15.89 25.00 -14.48
C LYS A 130 -16.41 26.35 -15.07
N ASP A 131 -16.86 27.25 -14.22
CA ASP A 131 -17.39 28.57 -14.59
C ASP A 131 -16.37 29.69 -14.36
N GLY A 132 -15.12 29.36 -13.97
CA GLY A 132 -13.98 30.24 -13.75
C GLY A 132 -13.99 31.01 -12.44
N TYR A 133 -14.69 30.53 -11.40
CA TYR A 133 -14.64 31.15 -10.07
C TYR A 133 -13.50 30.56 -9.22
N TRP A 134 -12.77 31.45 -8.53
CA TRP A 134 -11.67 31.06 -7.66
C TRP A 134 -12.13 30.21 -6.48
N MET A 135 -11.35 29.17 -6.21
CA MET A 135 -11.52 28.27 -5.08
C MET A 135 -10.19 28.11 -4.32
N VAL A 136 -10.26 27.97 -3.00
CA VAL A 136 -9.14 27.60 -2.12
C VAL A 136 -9.51 26.36 -1.32
N ASN A 137 -8.68 25.31 -1.39
CA ASN A 137 -8.96 24.03 -0.74
C ASN A 137 -10.36 23.46 -1.03
N GLY A 138 -10.83 23.65 -2.28
CA GLY A 138 -12.15 23.20 -2.73
C GLY A 138 -13.34 24.07 -2.34
N ASN A 139 -13.12 25.25 -1.68
CA ASN A 139 -14.17 26.19 -1.30
C ASN A 139 -14.05 27.46 -2.12
N TYR A 140 -15.20 28.07 -2.51
CA TYR A 140 -15.19 29.32 -3.24
C TYR A 140 -14.57 30.45 -2.44
N ILE A 141 -13.78 31.28 -3.12
CA ILE A 141 -13.31 32.56 -2.59
C ILE A 141 -14.43 33.57 -2.79
N LEU A 142 -14.87 34.20 -1.69
CA LEU A 142 -15.98 35.14 -1.68
C LEU A 142 -15.47 36.56 -1.45
N ASP A 143 -16.13 37.54 -2.07
CA ASP A 143 -15.88 38.96 -1.80
C ASP A 143 -16.51 39.42 -0.46
N SER A 144 -16.35 40.69 -0.12
CA SER A 144 -16.91 41.27 1.11
C SER A 144 -18.45 41.30 1.19
N LYS A 145 -19.13 40.94 0.09
CA LYS A 145 -20.59 40.82 0.02
C LYS A 145 -21.05 39.37 0.00
N GLY A 146 -20.11 38.42 0.04
CA GLY A 146 -20.38 36.98 -0.03
C GLY A 146 -20.57 36.47 -1.48
N GLU A 147 -20.22 37.24 -2.48
CA GLU A 147 -20.30 36.84 -3.90
C GLU A 147 -19.02 36.14 -4.33
N LYS A 148 -19.13 35.14 -5.21
CA LYS A 148 -17.98 34.38 -5.72
C LYS A 148 -17.10 35.28 -6.61
N ILE A 149 -15.77 35.19 -6.41
CA ILE A 149 -14.79 35.95 -7.20
C ILE A 149 -14.44 35.16 -8.46
N LYS A 150 -14.65 35.77 -9.62
CA LYS A 150 -14.33 35.20 -10.93
C LYS A 150 -12.89 35.53 -11.29
N SER A 151 -12.14 34.57 -11.83
CA SER A 151 -10.74 34.78 -12.21
C SER A 151 -10.60 35.58 -13.50
N GLU A 152 -11.62 35.65 -14.34
CA GLU A 152 -11.69 36.39 -15.61
C GLU A 152 -10.44 36.25 -16.52
N GLY A 153 -9.65 35.14 -16.33
CA GLY A 153 -8.39 34.95 -17.06
C GLY A 153 -7.24 35.85 -16.60
N LYS A 154 -7.37 36.51 -15.44
CA LYS A 154 -6.31 37.37 -14.89
C LYS A 154 -5.20 36.56 -14.25
N LYS A 155 -3.96 37.05 -14.35
CA LYS A 155 -2.80 36.46 -13.67
C LYS A 155 -2.92 36.72 -12.16
N ALA A 156 -2.58 35.71 -11.33
CA ALA A 156 -2.49 35.85 -9.87
C ALA A 156 -1.02 35.91 -9.44
N SER A 157 -0.70 36.73 -8.44
CA SER A 157 0.64 36.84 -7.86
C SER A 157 0.61 37.08 -6.37
N LEU A 158 1.52 36.42 -5.63
CA LEU A 158 1.80 36.66 -4.21
C LEU A 158 2.89 37.73 -4.03
N LEU A 159 3.73 37.94 -5.03
CA LEU A 159 4.88 38.81 -4.99
C LEU A 159 4.65 40.02 -5.90
N SER A 160 4.88 41.20 -5.37
CA SER A 160 4.77 42.49 -6.07
C SER A 160 6.13 43.12 -6.38
N GLY A 161 7.25 42.55 -5.89
CA GLY A 161 8.56 43.06 -6.18
C GLY A 161 9.69 42.15 -5.73
N VAL A 162 10.83 42.26 -6.39
CA VAL A 162 12.09 41.56 -6.09
C VAL A 162 13.23 42.56 -6.18
N VAL A 163 14.02 42.73 -5.11
CA VAL A 163 15.16 43.67 -5.07
C VAL A 163 16.38 42.94 -4.57
N LYS A 164 17.48 42.98 -5.30
CA LYS A 164 18.81 42.53 -4.85
C LYS A 164 19.45 43.62 -4.02
N ASN A 165 19.85 43.30 -2.79
CA ASN A 165 20.47 44.22 -1.86
C ASN A 165 22.00 44.21 -2.00
N ASP A 166 22.69 45.30 -1.56
CA ASP A 166 24.13 45.45 -1.63
C ASP A 166 24.90 44.42 -0.78
N ASP A 167 24.24 43.86 0.24
CA ASP A 167 24.82 42.81 1.10
C ASP A 167 24.72 41.41 0.46
N GLY A 168 24.14 41.31 -0.75
CA GLY A 168 23.97 40.10 -1.51
C GLY A 168 22.69 39.35 -1.19
N THR A 169 21.85 39.84 -0.27
CA THR A 169 20.52 39.28 -0.03
C THR A 169 19.51 39.72 -1.09
N VAL A 170 18.33 39.14 -1.09
CA VAL A 170 17.20 39.54 -1.93
C VAL A 170 16.00 39.85 -1.05
N THR A 171 15.40 41.01 -1.27
CA THR A 171 14.13 41.39 -0.67
C THR A 171 12.99 41.06 -1.62
N LEU A 172 12.09 40.19 -1.18
CA LEU A 172 10.83 39.89 -1.84
C LEU A 172 9.75 40.77 -1.20
N THR A 173 9.06 41.54 -2.01
CA THR A 173 7.90 42.33 -1.54
C THR A 173 6.62 41.54 -1.84
N LEU A 174 5.84 41.29 -0.80
CA LEU A 174 4.54 40.62 -0.94
C LEU A 174 3.49 41.63 -1.44
N ALA A 175 2.38 41.09 -1.87
CA ALA A 175 1.27 41.88 -2.39
C ALA A 175 0.66 42.85 -1.36
N ASP A 176 0.71 42.54 -0.09
CA ASP A 176 0.27 43.41 1.01
C ASP A 176 1.30 44.50 1.41
N GLY A 177 2.42 44.57 0.68
CA GLY A 177 3.52 45.50 0.96
C GLY A 177 4.51 45.03 2.05
N SER A 178 4.26 43.90 2.70
CA SER A 178 5.24 43.30 3.60
C SER A 178 6.46 42.76 2.85
N THR A 179 7.59 42.63 3.51
CA THR A 179 8.84 42.18 2.89
C THR A 179 9.42 40.97 3.57
N VAL A 180 10.05 40.08 2.78
CA VAL A 180 10.84 38.94 3.24
C VAL A 180 12.23 39.04 2.64
N THR A 181 13.28 39.10 3.49
CA THR A 181 14.67 39.06 3.03
C THR A 181 15.15 37.61 2.99
N VAL A 182 15.68 37.21 1.85
CA VAL A 182 16.14 35.84 1.56
C VAL A 182 17.62 35.83 1.30
N GLU A 183 18.34 34.83 1.85
CA GLU A 183 19.77 34.65 1.59
C GLU A 183 20.02 34.20 0.15
N THR A 184 21.12 34.67 -0.43
CA THR A 184 21.62 34.17 -1.71
C THR A 184 23.00 33.49 -1.52
N THR A 185 23.50 32.85 -2.57
CA THR A 185 24.84 32.27 -2.58
C THR A 185 25.96 33.33 -2.38
N GLU A 186 25.69 34.59 -2.69
CA GLU A 186 26.64 35.72 -2.48
C GLU A 186 26.62 36.22 -1.03
N SER A 187 25.49 36.17 -0.33
CA SER A 187 25.35 36.60 1.06
C SER A 187 25.80 35.52 2.04
N PHE A 188 25.15 34.40 2.01
CA PHE A 188 25.49 33.24 2.85
C PHE A 188 24.93 31.97 2.26
N SER A 189 25.77 30.98 1.96
CA SER A 189 25.32 29.68 1.48
C SER A 189 25.87 28.54 2.34
N PHE A 190 25.02 27.53 2.55
CA PHE A 190 25.30 26.30 3.26
C PHE A 190 24.84 25.11 2.43
N VAL A 191 25.79 24.28 1.98
CA VAL A 191 25.46 23.09 1.15
C VAL A 191 26.05 21.86 1.81
N VAL A 192 25.23 20.80 1.93
CA VAL A 192 25.66 19.50 2.45
C VAL A 192 25.85 18.54 1.29
N TYR A 193 26.84 17.68 1.38
CA TYR A 193 27.21 16.70 0.35
C TYR A 193 27.21 15.29 0.91
N TYR A 194 26.87 14.33 0.08
CA TYR A 194 27.11 12.92 0.29
C TYR A 194 28.00 12.41 -0.85
N GLY A 195 29.22 11.98 -0.51
CA GLY A 195 30.27 11.84 -1.51
C GLY A 195 30.55 13.19 -2.16
N ASP A 196 30.68 13.23 -3.48
CA ASP A 196 30.96 14.45 -4.26
C ASP A 196 29.68 15.20 -4.70
N ALA A 197 28.51 14.67 -4.44
CA ALA A 197 27.23 15.25 -4.89
C ALA A 197 26.55 16.07 -3.77
N PRO A 198 26.02 17.26 -4.08
CA PRO A 198 25.13 17.98 -3.16
C PRO A 198 23.93 17.10 -2.81
N VAL A 199 23.56 17.06 -1.53
CA VAL A 199 22.36 16.34 -1.08
C VAL A 199 21.14 17.04 -1.62
N SER A 200 20.37 16.31 -2.42
CA SER A 200 19.11 16.74 -2.99
C SER A 200 18.11 15.58 -2.89
N GLY A 201 17.13 15.70 -1.98
CA GLY A 201 16.20 14.62 -1.66
C GLY A 201 16.71 13.63 -0.60
N GLU A 202 16.18 12.41 -0.60
CA GLU A 202 16.54 11.36 0.37
C GLU A 202 17.80 10.60 -0.05
N ILE A 203 18.68 10.33 0.91
CA ILE A 203 19.84 9.45 0.71
C ILE A 203 19.39 8.02 0.99
N LYS A 204 19.50 7.13 -0.01
CA LYS A 204 19.28 5.69 0.18
C LYS A 204 20.47 5.08 0.92
N VAL A 205 20.16 4.48 2.07
CA VAL A 205 21.15 3.82 2.92
C VAL A 205 21.11 2.32 2.67
N PRO A 206 22.16 1.70 2.14
CA PRO A 206 22.20 0.25 1.91
C PRO A 206 22.06 -0.55 3.20
N ASP A 207 21.43 -1.72 3.11
CA ASP A 207 21.37 -2.65 4.22
C ASP A 207 22.77 -3.04 4.69
N GLY A 208 22.95 -3.05 6.02
CA GLY A 208 24.24 -3.36 6.65
C GLY A 208 25.23 -2.20 6.75
N LEU A 209 24.94 -1.02 6.16
CA LEU A 209 25.76 0.18 6.39
C LEU A 209 25.56 0.67 7.84
N ARG A 210 26.65 0.78 8.59
CA ARG A 210 26.63 1.17 10.02
C ARG A 210 27.04 2.62 10.26
N SER A 211 27.64 3.25 9.29
CA SER A 211 28.04 4.68 9.36
C SER A 211 28.06 5.29 7.98
N LEU A 212 27.75 6.57 7.91
CA LEU A 212 27.95 7.39 6.72
C LEU A 212 28.54 8.74 7.12
N GLU A 213 29.27 9.34 6.20
CA GLU A 213 29.85 10.65 6.36
C GLU A 213 29.20 11.63 5.38
N LEU A 214 28.77 12.78 5.91
CA LEU A 214 28.36 13.91 5.10
C LEU A 214 29.44 15.00 5.23
N THR A 215 29.68 15.71 4.16
CA THR A 215 30.54 16.90 4.20
C THR A 215 29.69 18.15 3.98
N TYR A 216 30.24 19.33 4.34
CA TYR A 216 29.54 20.57 4.06
C TYR A 216 30.47 21.68 3.61
N LYS A 217 29.92 22.61 2.81
CA LYS A 217 30.58 23.82 2.37
C LYS A 217 29.79 25.04 2.82
N LEU A 218 30.51 26.05 3.27
CA LEU A 218 30.00 27.38 3.60
C LEU A 218 30.62 28.36 2.63
N ALA A 219 29.85 29.25 2.05
CA ALA A 219 30.32 30.28 1.15
C ALA A 219 29.51 31.58 1.33
N GLY A 220 29.95 32.66 0.72
CA GLY A 220 29.37 33.99 0.82
C GLY A 220 30.03 34.87 1.87
N LYS A 221 29.65 36.14 1.90
CA LYS A 221 30.25 37.18 2.74
C LYS A 221 30.22 36.88 4.24
N ALA A 222 29.19 36.18 4.71
CA ALA A 222 29.00 35.85 6.13
C ALA A 222 29.59 34.48 6.54
N ALA A 223 30.32 33.78 5.68
CA ALA A 223 30.81 32.41 5.93
C ALA A 223 32.08 32.30 6.74
N GLU A 224 32.89 33.39 6.85
CA GLU A 224 34.26 33.34 7.40
C GLU A 224 34.32 32.85 8.84
N LYS A 225 33.38 33.27 9.69
CA LYS A 225 33.26 32.86 11.09
C LYS A 225 32.04 32.00 11.37
N ALA A 226 31.49 31.38 10.31
CA ALA A 226 30.28 30.58 10.47
C ALA A 226 30.53 29.24 11.17
N SER A 227 29.60 28.84 12.01
CA SER A 227 29.57 27.52 12.68
C SER A 227 28.35 26.75 12.32
N VAL A 228 28.46 25.40 12.29
CA VAL A 228 27.35 24.48 11.98
C VAL A 228 26.96 23.70 13.24
N ARG A 229 25.68 23.55 13.49
CA ARG A 229 25.16 22.75 14.62
C ARG A 229 24.07 21.79 14.15
N ILE A 230 24.03 20.62 14.77
CA ILE A 230 22.89 19.71 14.66
C ILE A 230 21.82 20.18 15.62
N THR A 231 20.63 20.53 15.12
CA THR A 231 19.50 20.92 15.93
C THR A 231 18.51 19.77 16.14
N ARG A 232 18.57 18.76 15.25
CA ARG A 232 17.73 17.58 15.32
C ARG A 232 18.45 16.40 14.67
N ALA A 233 18.45 15.25 15.34
CA ALA A 233 18.79 13.95 14.77
C ALA A 233 17.74 12.95 15.23
N GLU A 234 17.03 12.36 14.29
CA GLU A 234 15.95 11.38 14.53
C GLU A 234 16.22 10.13 13.74
N GLY A 235 16.12 8.98 14.40
CA GLY A 235 16.37 7.67 13.78
C GLY A 235 17.85 7.32 13.57
N VAL A 236 18.76 8.23 13.88
CA VAL A 236 20.23 8.06 13.82
C VAL A 236 20.90 8.88 14.90
N GLU A 237 22.16 8.53 15.22
CA GLU A 237 23.05 9.39 15.98
C GLU A 237 23.95 10.17 14.99
N ALA A 238 24.20 11.44 15.27
CA ALA A 238 25.03 12.26 14.41
C ALA A 238 25.93 13.21 15.23
N GLY A 239 27.18 13.37 14.80
CA GLY A 239 28.16 14.27 15.38
C GLY A 239 28.84 15.15 14.32
N ILE A 240 29.22 16.38 14.69
CA ILE A 240 29.91 17.31 13.79
C ILE A 240 31.40 17.44 14.15
N ASP A 241 32.28 17.31 13.16
CA ASP A 241 33.64 17.78 13.17
C ASP A 241 33.69 19.12 12.41
N GLN A 242 33.78 20.22 13.16
CA GLN A 242 33.82 21.59 12.60
C GLN A 242 35.10 21.82 11.77
N ASN A 243 36.22 21.26 12.22
CA ASN A 243 37.52 21.48 11.57
C ASN A 243 37.61 20.75 10.23
N ALA A 244 37.12 19.51 10.21
CA ALA A 244 37.06 18.72 8.99
C ALA A 244 35.85 19.06 8.11
N ARG A 245 34.91 19.87 8.61
CA ARG A 245 33.62 20.17 7.97
C ARG A 245 32.83 18.92 7.61
N ARG A 246 32.72 18.00 8.57
CA ARG A 246 32.09 16.71 8.41
C ARG A 246 30.95 16.49 9.43
N VAL A 247 29.98 15.71 9.02
CA VAL A 247 28.91 15.15 9.90
C VAL A 247 29.02 13.64 9.84
N ASN A 248 29.42 13.03 10.94
CA ASN A 248 29.51 11.58 11.08
C ASN A 248 28.18 11.08 11.59
N VAL A 249 27.59 10.12 10.87
CA VAL A 249 26.27 9.57 11.18
C VAL A 249 26.41 8.08 11.48
N THR A 250 25.96 7.66 12.67
CA THR A 250 25.84 6.25 13.03
C THR A 250 24.46 5.74 12.61
N VAL A 251 24.44 4.68 11.81
CA VAL A 251 23.24 4.10 11.24
C VAL A 251 22.84 2.85 12.04
N PRO A 252 21.63 2.81 12.61
CA PRO A 252 21.13 1.63 13.31
C PRO A 252 20.81 0.49 12.34
N ASP A 253 20.74 -0.73 12.87
CA ASP A 253 20.19 -1.88 12.14
C ASP A 253 18.74 -1.63 11.75
N GLY A 254 18.37 -2.06 10.55
CA GLY A 254 17.00 -1.94 10.07
C GLY A 254 16.49 -0.51 9.94
N LEU A 255 17.41 0.45 9.64
CA LEU A 255 17.02 1.83 9.39
C LEU A 255 15.85 1.88 8.41
N ARG A 256 14.78 2.55 8.82
CA ARG A 256 13.65 2.84 7.93
C ARG A 256 13.77 4.25 7.38
N LYS A 257 13.69 5.23 8.26
CA LYS A 257 13.85 6.66 7.96
C LYS A 257 14.62 7.33 9.06
N ALA A 258 15.41 8.34 8.69
CA ALA A 258 16.03 9.24 9.62
C ALA A 258 16.04 10.66 9.08
N ARG A 259 16.17 11.62 9.98
CA ARG A 259 16.25 13.03 9.63
C ARG A 259 17.33 13.71 10.48
N ILE A 260 18.21 14.47 9.81
CA ILE A 260 19.23 15.28 10.46
C ILE A 260 19.00 16.72 10.03
N THR A 261 18.74 17.62 10.94
CA THR A 261 18.63 19.06 10.66
C THR A 261 19.88 19.77 11.17
N LEU A 262 20.54 20.46 10.26
CA LEU A 262 21.76 21.24 10.46
C LEU A 262 21.42 22.72 10.31
N ILE A 263 21.97 23.56 11.19
CA ILE A 263 21.90 25.01 11.06
C ILE A 263 23.33 25.55 11.01
N ALA A 264 23.65 26.32 9.97
CA ALA A 264 24.82 27.14 9.87
C ALA A 264 24.49 28.57 10.31
N ALA A 265 25.28 29.12 11.23
CA ALA A 265 25.14 30.50 11.69
C ALA A 265 26.42 31.27 11.31
N GLY A 266 26.26 32.32 10.50
CA GLY A 266 27.31 33.19 10.00
C GLY A 266 27.35 34.57 10.65
N GLU A 267 28.26 35.43 10.21
CA GLU A 267 28.37 36.80 10.72
C GLU A 267 27.11 37.62 10.45
N GLY A 268 26.84 38.60 11.32
CA GLY A 268 25.68 39.46 11.19
C GLY A 268 24.30 38.78 11.47
N GLY A 269 24.31 37.61 12.15
CA GLY A 269 23.09 36.88 12.47
C GLY A 269 22.52 36.10 11.27
N ARG A 270 23.27 35.93 10.19
CA ARG A 270 22.88 35.14 9.02
C ARG A 270 22.77 33.67 9.37
N MET A 271 21.73 33.04 8.93
CA MET A 271 21.45 31.60 9.16
C MET A 271 21.01 30.90 7.90
N ALA A 272 21.49 29.67 7.73
CA ALA A 272 20.97 28.75 6.71
C ALA A 272 20.76 27.36 7.32
N ALA A 273 19.65 26.74 7.01
CA ALA A 273 19.32 25.39 7.47
C ALA A 273 19.39 24.39 6.32
N ARG A 274 19.74 23.14 6.65
CA ARG A 274 19.66 21.98 5.76
C ARG A 274 19.13 20.79 6.51
N THR A 275 18.15 20.14 5.92
CA THR A 275 17.62 18.88 6.44
C THR A 275 18.02 17.74 5.49
N VAL A 276 18.73 16.76 6.03
CA VAL A 276 19.11 15.55 5.32
C VAL A 276 18.17 14.44 5.75
N TYR A 277 17.53 13.83 4.79
CA TYR A 277 16.69 12.66 4.99
C TYR A 277 17.45 11.42 4.58
N LEU A 278 17.40 10.39 5.44
CA LEU A 278 17.98 9.08 5.17
C LEU A 278 16.84 8.06 5.09
N ARG A 279 16.98 7.12 4.19
CA ARG A 279 15.98 6.07 4.00
C ARG A 279 16.67 4.73 3.79
N GLY A 280 16.24 3.70 4.53
CA GLY A 280 16.69 2.32 4.31
C GLY A 280 16.23 1.81 2.94
N THR A 281 16.87 0.79 2.43
CA THR A 281 16.65 0.27 1.07
C THR A 281 15.22 -0.20 0.87
N PHE A 282 14.63 -0.84 1.92
CA PHE A 282 13.24 -1.26 1.93
C PHE A 282 12.42 -0.36 2.87
N SER A 283 11.99 0.77 2.36
CA SER A 283 11.07 1.69 3.05
C SER A 283 10.36 2.59 2.05
N VAL A 284 9.18 3.06 2.41
CA VAL A 284 8.36 3.87 1.52
C VAL A 284 9.00 5.24 1.30
N GLU A 285 9.26 5.58 0.06
CA GLU A 285 9.66 6.93 -0.36
C GLU A 285 8.46 7.86 -0.27
N THR A 286 8.57 8.93 0.52
CA THR A 286 7.48 9.87 0.73
C THR A 286 7.15 10.66 -0.52
N GLU A 287 8.17 10.91 -1.35
CA GLU A 287 8.05 11.61 -2.61
C GLU A 287 9.14 11.19 -3.60
N ASN A 288 8.77 10.96 -4.84
CA ASN A 288 9.68 10.74 -5.97
C ASN A 288 9.09 11.32 -7.26
N ASP A 289 9.65 10.98 -8.43
CA ASP A 289 9.18 11.43 -9.74
C ASP A 289 7.78 10.86 -10.12
N LEU A 290 7.36 9.77 -9.50
CA LEU A 290 6.13 9.06 -9.82
C LEU A 290 4.98 9.38 -8.87
N TRP A 291 5.20 9.38 -7.55
CA TRP A 291 4.17 9.64 -6.54
C TRP A 291 4.61 10.60 -5.44
N ARG A 292 3.62 11.08 -4.66
CA ARG A 292 3.80 11.79 -3.39
C ARG A 292 2.97 11.12 -2.30
N THR A 293 3.45 11.17 -1.07
CA THR A 293 2.68 10.73 0.10
C THR A 293 1.71 11.84 0.51
N VAL A 294 0.43 11.48 0.59
CA VAL A 294 -0.64 12.36 1.09
C VAL A 294 -0.83 12.19 2.59
N GLU A 295 -0.69 10.95 3.08
CA GLU A 295 -0.83 10.61 4.50
C GLU A 295 0.23 9.57 4.88
N GLU A 296 0.88 9.79 6.02
CA GLU A 296 1.73 8.82 6.71
C GLU A 296 1.25 8.68 8.14
N LYS A 297 0.98 7.45 8.59
CA LYS A 297 0.43 7.16 9.91
C LYS A 297 1.09 5.95 10.54
N LEU A 298 1.66 6.12 11.74
CA LEU A 298 2.06 5.00 12.58
C LEU A 298 0.79 4.38 13.19
N LEU A 299 0.44 3.14 12.79
CA LEU A 299 -0.70 2.41 13.34
C LEU A 299 -0.33 1.74 14.67
N ALA A 300 0.87 1.16 14.72
CA ALA A 300 1.49 0.59 15.92
C ALA A 300 3.00 0.50 15.71
N PRO A 301 3.83 0.33 16.76
CA PRO A 301 5.23 0.00 16.59
C PRO A 301 5.41 -1.17 15.64
N GLY A 302 6.19 -0.97 14.56
CA GLY A 302 6.38 -1.98 13.51
C GLY A 302 5.34 -1.99 12.39
N CYS A 303 4.29 -1.15 12.42
CA CYS A 303 3.29 -1.05 11.35
C CYS A 303 2.99 0.40 11.00
N ASN A 304 3.39 0.83 9.80
CA ASN A 304 3.05 2.15 9.24
C ASN A 304 2.10 2.01 8.05
N TYR A 305 1.20 2.97 7.95
CA TYR A 305 0.31 3.15 6.82
C TYR A 305 0.70 4.38 6.02
N TYR A 306 0.61 4.29 4.69
CA TYR A 306 0.81 5.39 3.75
C TYR A 306 -0.34 5.44 2.76
N SER A 307 -0.84 6.67 2.48
CA SER A 307 -1.70 6.96 1.34
C SER A 307 -0.92 7.83 0.36
N MET A 308 -0.93 7.46 -0.91
CA MET A 308 -0.12 8.07 -1.96
C MET A 308 -0.94 8.42 -3.18
N GLU A 309 -0.59 9.53 -3.83
CA GLU A 309 -1.14 9.95 -5.12
C GLU A 309 -0.04 10.00 -6.18
N PHE A 310 -0.37 9.58 -7.41
CA PHE A 310 0.53 9.69 -8.54
C PHE A 310 0.48 11.10 -9.13
N LYS A 311 1.65 11.62 -9.53
CA LYS A 311 1.79 13.03 -9.95
C LYS A 311 1.22 13.34 -11.33
N LYS A 312 1.25 12.36 -12.25
CA LYS A 312 0.92 12.60 -13.67
C LYS A 312 -0.38 11.95 -14.13
N ILE A 313 -0.98 11.12 -13.30
CA ILE A 313 -2.14 10.31 -13.65
C ILE A 313 -2.98 10.07 -12.41
N ALA A 314 -4.31 10.06 -12.57
CA ALA A 314 -5.22 9.80 -11.46
C ALA A 314 -5.06 8.35 -10.97
N ARG A 315 -4.28 8.17 -9.90
CA ARG A 315 -4.05 6.89 -9.21
C ARG A 315 -3.82 7.13 -7.73
N LYS A 316 -4.34 6.22 -6.93
CA LYS A 316 -4.13 6.17 -5.48
C LYS A 316 -3.59 4.82 -5.07
N MET A 317 -2.62 4.85 -4.18
CA MET A 317 -1.95 3.68 -3.63
C MET A 317 -1.95 3.74 -2.11
N HIS A 318 -2.22 2.62 -1.49
CA HIS A 318 -2.21 2.42 -0.04
C HIS A 318 -1.17 1.36 0.30
N VAL A 319 -0.31 1.66 1.28
CA VAL A 319 0.79 0.77 1.68
C VAL A 319 0.77 0.57 3.19
N LEU A 320 0.82 -0.68 3.62
CA LEU A 320 1.18 -1.08 4.98
C LEU A 320 2.63 -1.55 4.97
N GLU A 321 3.51 -0.82 5.60
CA GLU A 321 4.91 -1.20 5.80
C GLU A 321 5.05 -1.84 7.18
N ILE A 322 5.50 -3.10 7.21
CA ILE A 322 5.42 -3.95 8.40
C ILE A 322 6.80 -4.57 8.68
N ASP A 323 7.23 -4.46 9.93
CA ASP A 323 8.40 -5.15 10.47
C ASP A 323 7.93 -6.40 11.24
N LEU A 324 8.10 -7.56 10.64
CA LEU A 324 7.66 -8.84 11.21
C LEU A 324 8.41 -9.22 12.50
N THR A 325 9.59 -8.62 12.75
CA THR A 325 10.37 -8.88 13.96
C THR A 325 9.90 -8.07 15.16
N ASN A 326 9.04 -7.06 14.94
CA ASN A 326 8.54 -6.23 16.02
C ASN A 326 7.59 -7.03 16.92
N PRO A 327 7.89 -7.15 18.23
CA PRO A 327 7.09 -7.99 19.13
C PRO A 327 5.71 -7.41 19.45
N ALA A 328 5.45 -6.15 19.14
CA ALA A 328 4.17 -5.50 19.45
C ALA A 328 3.02 -5.93 18.52
N ILE A 329 3.34 -6.48 17.33
CA ILE A 329 2.35 -6.81 16.31
C ILE A 329 2.50 -8.25 15.81
N GLU A 330 1.46 -8.75 15.20
CA GLU A 330 1.44 -10.01 14.49
C GLU A 330 0.64 -9.88 13.19
N VAL A 331 1.18 -10.45 12.12
CA VAL A 331 0.50 -10.54 10.82
C VAL A 331 -0.01 -11.95 10.64
N THR A 332 -1.31 -12.11 10.54
CA THR A 332 -1.94 -13.41 10.34
C THR A 332 -2.97 -13.36 9.21
N THR A 333 -3.60 -14.47 8.93
CA THR A 333 -4.65 -14.59 7.92
C THR A 333 -5.90 -15.22 8.54
N ALA A 334 -7.04 -15.03 7.91
CA ALA A 334 -8.28 -15.68 8.29
C ALA A 334 -9.11 -16.04 7.06
N TYR A 335 -9.81 -17.15 7.17
CA TYR A 335 -10.90 -17.51 6.28
C TYR A 335 -12.19 -16.76 6.69
N ALA A 336 -13.04 -16.45 5.72
CA ALA A 336 -14.35 -15.87 5.99
C ALA A 336 -15.17 -16.78 6.93
N ASP A 337 -15.75 -16.21 7.98
CA ASP A 337 -16.46 -16.94 9.06
C ASP A 337 -15.63 -18.07 9.72
N ASP A 338 -14.32 -18.11 9.51
CA ASP A 338 -13.40 -19.19 9.96
C ASP A 338 -13.75 -20.58 9.43
N ILE A 339 -14.51 -20.67 8.34
CA ILE A 339 -15.08 -21.91 7.80
C ILE A 339 -14.77 -22.03 6.31
N VAL A 340 -14.36 -23.23 5.89
CA VAL A 340 -14.22 -23.56 4.46
C VAL A 340 -15.61 -23.84 3.89
N PRO A 341 -16.03 -23.15 2.80
CA PRO A 341 -17.38 -23.26 2.28
C PRO A 341 -17.68 -24.62 1.66
N ASN A 342 -18.96 -24.96 1.62
CA ASN A 342 -19.46 -26.08 0.85
C ASN A 342 -19.71 -25.65 -0.61
N PRO A 343 -19.21 -26.39 -1.62
CA PRO A 343 -19.34 -26.03 -3.04
C PRO A 343 -20.77 -26.02 -3.57
N ASN A 344 -21.67 -26.72 -2.95
CA ASN A 344 -23.08 -26.74 -3.35
C ASN A 344 -23.91 -25.63 -2.65
N GLY A 345 -23.29 -24.85 -1.79
CA GLY A 345 -23.85 -23.68 -1.15
C GLY A 345 -23.88 -22.51 -2.08
N ASN A 346 -24.64 -22.59 -3.18
CA ASN A 346 -25.28 -21.45 -3.78
C ASN A 346 -24.61 -20.65 -4.88
N LYS A 347 -25.06 -20.87 -6.07
CA LYS A 347 -24.93 -19.92 -7.20
C LYS A 347 -25.77 -18.63 -7.02
N ASN A 348 -26.72 -18.56 -6.08
CA ASN A 348 -27.71 -17.48 -6.00
C ASN A 348 -27.99 -16.90 -4.60
N GLY A 349 -27.14 -17.11 -3.59
CA GLY A 349 -27.29 -16.45 -2.27
C GLY A 349 -28.47 -16.92 -1.39
N ASN A 350 -29.23 -17.94 -1.76
CA ASN A 350 -30.50 -18.28 -1.08
C ASN A 350 -30.45 -19.42 -0.04
N ASN A 351 -29.29 -20.07 0.18
CA ASN A 351 -29.23 -21.26 1.05
C ASN A 351 -28.41 -21.09 2.33
N GLY A 352 -28.15 -19.91 2.80
CA GLY A 352 -27.50 -19.66 4.10
C GLY A 352 -26.00 -20.01 4.21
N PHE A 353 -25.37 -20.50 3.12
CA PHE A 353 -23.96 -20.91 3.08
C PHE A 353 -23.08 -19.97 2.28
N ASN A 354 -23.49 -18.74 2.06
CA ASN A 354 -22.61 -17.73 1.46
C ASN A 354 -21.70 -17.16 2.56
N LEU A 355 -20.68 -17.92 2.93
CA LEU A 355 -19.77 -17.64 4.03
C LEU A 355 -18.71 -16.58 3.71
N ARG A 356 -18.88 -15.84 2.61
CA ARG A 356 -17.98 -14.75 2.26
C ARG A 356 -18.28 -13.53 3.13
N GLU A 357 -17.23 -12.96 3.68
CA GLU A 357 -17.25 -11.69 4.41
C GLU A 357 -16.64 -10.57 3.56
N THR A 358 -16.98 -9.33 3.85
CA THR A 358 -16.14 -8.19 3.44
C THR A 358 -14.96 -8.07 4.40
N LEU A 359 -13.88 -7.39 3.99
CA LEU A 359 -12.74 -7.10 4.86
C LEU A 359 -13.18 -6.35 6.12
N SER A 360 -14.09 -5.38 5.96
CA SER A 360 -14.65 -4.61 7.08
C SER A 360 -15.41 -5.52 8.07
N GLN A 361 -16.17 -6.50 7.57
CA GLN A 361 -16.88 -7.46 8.42
C GLN A 361 -15.89 -8.37 9.17
N LEU A 362 -14.89 -8.90 8.47
CA LEU A 362 -13.85 -9.73 9.10
C LEU A 362 -13.10 -8.97 10.20
N CYS A 363 -12.62 -7.75 9.92
CA CYS A 363 -11.91 -6.96 10.93
C CYS A 363 -12.80 -6.65 12.14
N ALA A 364 -14.08 -6.35 11.92
CA ALA A 364 -15.04 -6.12 13.01
C ALA A 364 -15.30 -7.40 13.80
N ARG A 365 -15.46 -8.57 13.14
CA ARG A 365 -15.67 -9.86 13.79
C ARG A 365 -14.47 -10.24 14.65
N LYS A 366 -13.24 -10.20 14.09
CA LYS A 366 -12.00 -10.50 14.83
C LYS A 366 -11.82 -9.56 16.03
N THR A 367 -12.18 -8.28 15.87
CA THR A 367 -12.17 -7.33 17.00
C THR A 367 -13.21 -7.72 18.06
N SER A 368 -14.41 -8.15 17.68
CA SER A 368 -15.45 -8.61 18.62
C SER A 368 -15.07 -9.93 19.33
N GLU A 369 -14.24 -10.75 18.70
CA GLU A 369 -13.64 -11.96 19.27
C GLU A 369 -12.50 -11.65 20.26
N GLY A 370 -12.16 -10.37 20.44
CA GLY A 370 -11.20 -9.89 21.42
C GLY A 370 -9.80 -9.67 20.84
N GLU A 371 -9.61 -9.67 19.53
CA GLU A 371 -8.35 -9.29 18.90
C GLU A 371 -8.28 -7.76 18.71
N ASP A 372 -7.10 -7.16 18.87
CA ASP A 372 -6.91 -5.73 18.56
C ASP A 372 -6.40 -5.58 17.12
N VAL A 373 -7.34 -5.63 16.16
CA VAL A 373 -7.05 -5.52 14.73
C VAL A 373 -6.76 -4.06 14.37
N ILE A 374 -5.60 -3.81 13.74
CA ILE A 374 -5.16 -2.46 13.37
C ILE A 374 -5.12 -2.22 11.86
N ALA A 375 -4.97 -3.27 11.05
CA ALA A 375 -4.99 -3.18 9.60
C ALA A 375 -5.41 -4.50 8.96
N GLY A 376 -5.87 -4.46 7.71
CA GLY A 376 -6.22 -5.65 6.95
C GLY A 376 -6.22 -5.40 5.44
N ILE A 377 -6.10 -6.49 4.67
CA ILE A 377 -6.05 -6.48 3.20
C ILE A 377 -6.65 -7.78 2.65
N ASN A 378 -7.27 -7.73 1.47
CA ASN A 378 -7.68 -8.94 0.77
C ASN A 378 -6.47 -9.72 0.23
N THR A 379 -6.60 -11.05 0.12
CA THR A 379 -5.46 -11.89 -0.30
C THR A 379 -5.80 -12.84 -1.44
N GLY A 380 -6.02 -14.11 -1.16
CA GLY A 380 -6.04 -15.18 -2.15
C GLY A 380 -7.20 -15.12 -3.13
N PHE A 381 -6.95 -15.64 -4.31
CA PHE A 381 -7.99 -15.84 -5.32
C PHE A 381 -8.99 -16.90 -4.87
N PHE A 382 -10.25 -16.71 -5.22
CA PHE A 382 -11.32 -17.68 -4.96
C PHE A 382 -12.23 -17.85 -6.18
N ASP A 383 -13.01 -18.92 -6.19
CA ASP A 383 -14.00 -19.11 -7.22
C ASP A 383 -15.31 -18.44 -6.79
N SER A 384 -15.81 -17.52 -7.60
CA SER A 384 -17.04 -16.78 -7.30
C SER A 384 -18.30 -17.65 -7.29
N ASN A 385 -18.25 -18.85 -7.89
CA ASN A 385 -19.39 -19.75 -7.96
C ASN A 385 -19.56 -20.63 -6.73
N ASP A 386 -18.43 -21.09 -6.16
CA ASP A 386 -18.44 -22.05 -5.04
C ASP A 386 -17.73 -21.53 -3.78
N GLY A 387 -17.00 -20.41 -3.87
CA GLY A 387 -16.34 -19.78 -2.73
C GLY A 387 -15.02 -20.42 -2.30
N PHE A 388 -14.55 -21.51 -2.91
CA PHE A 388 -13.27 -22.10 -2.56
C PHE A 388 -12.09 -21.23 -2.98
N THR A 389 -11.08 -21.11 -2.11
CA THR A 389 -9.82 -20.47 -2.47
C THR A 389 -9.06 -21.31 -3.50
N ARG A 390 -8.27 -20.64 -4.30
CA ARG A 390 -7.45 -21.29 -5.32
C ARG A 390 -6.04 -21.50 -4.79
N GLY A 391 -5.84 -22.54 -3.97
CA GLY A 391 -4.55 -22.89 -3.41
C GLY A 391 -4.60 -23.07 -1.90
N ALA A 392 -3.43 -23.30 -1.28
CA ALA A 392 -3.34 -23.53 0.15
C ALA A 392 -3.66 -22.28 0.97
N HIS A 393 -4.30 -22.51 2.13
CA HIS A 393 -4.50 -21.52 3.17
C HIS A 393 -4.06 -22.11 4.51
N ILE A 394 -3.13 -21.44 5.19
CA ILE A 394 -2.61 -21.84 6.49
C ILE A 394 -2.82 -20.67 7.46
N GLU A 395 -3.43 -20.96 8.60
CA GLU A 395 -3.80 -20.01 9.64
C GLU A 395 -3.22 -20.48 10.97
N ASP A 396 -2.36 -19.67 11.58
CA ASP A 396 -1.67 -19.97 12.84
C ASP A 396 -0.97 -21.34 12.87
N GLY A 397 -0.48 -21.80 11.70
CA GLY A 397 0.16 -23.10 11.51
C GLY A 397 -0.79 -24.23 11.10
N GLU A 398 -2.10 -24.07 11.27
CA GLU A 398 -3.12 -25.04 10.83
C GLU A 398 -3.29 -25.00 9.31
N LEU A 399 -3.26 -26.18 8.65
CA LEU A 399 -3.62 -26.29 7.24
C LEU A 399 -5.15 -26.28 7.11
N VAL A 400 -5.73 -25.10 6.96
CA VAL A 400 -7.17 -24.90 6.86
C VAL A 400 -7.71 -25.41 5.54
N TYR A 401 -6.97 -25.19 4.46
CA TYR A 401 -7.39 -25.61 3.13
C TYR A 401 -6.21 -25.99 2.23
N MET A 402 -6.38 -27.07 1.49
CA MET A 402 -5.48 -27.49 0.41
C MET A 402 -6.27 -28.16 -0.70
N ASN A 403 -6.15 -27.63 -1.92
CA ASN A 403 -6.81 -28.21 -3.10
C ASN A 403 -6.35 -29.64 -3.39
N ASN A 404 -7.30 -30.47 -3.79
CA ASN A 404 -6.97 -31.74 -4.42
C ASN A 404 -6.23 -31.50 -5.74
N PRO A 405 -5.14 -32.25 -6.05
CA PRO A 405 -4.36 -32.07 -7.29
C PRO A 405 -5.19 -32.22 -8.57
N ALA A 406 -6.27 -33.03 -8.56
CA ALA A 406 -7.21 -33.13 -9.66
C ALA A 406 -7.91 -31.80 -10.01
N VAL A 407 -8.05 -30.91 -9.04
CA VAL A 407 -8.61 -29.57 -9.20
C VAL A 407 -7.57 -28.58 -9.69
N VAL A 408 -6.37 -28.63 -9.12
CA VAL A 408 -5.25 -27.72 -9.45
C VAL A 408 -4.86 -27.82 -10.93
N ALA A 409 -4.91 -29.01 -11.53
CA ALA A 409 -4.61 -29.20 -12.95
C ALA A 409 -5.48 -28.33 -13.88
N LYS A 410 -6.68 -27.93 -13.45
CA LYS A 410 -7.59 -27.02 -14.20
C LYS A 410 -7.42 -25.54 -13.85
N LEU A 411 -6.88 -25.24 -12.66
CA LEU A 411 -6.78 -23.86 -12.17
C LEU A 411 -5.48 -23.17 -12.64
N GLY A 412 -4.59 -23.85 -13.35
CA GLY A 412 -3.34 -23.28 -13.87
C GLY A 412 -2.48 -22.66 -12.76
N ASN A 413 -1.88 -21.68 -12.78
CA ASN A 413 -0.86 -20.95 -12.10
C ASN A 413 -1.03 -20.64 -10.57
N HIS A 414 -1.93 -21.29 -9.82
CA HIS A 414 -2.10 -21.09 -8.38
C HIS A 414 -1.14 -21.93 -7.52
N VAL A 415 0.06 -22.18 -8.06
CA VAL A 415 1.13 -22.90 -7.35
C VAL A 415 1.97 -21.99 -6.46
N TRP A 416 1.78 -20.67 -6.58
CA TRP A 416 2.51 -19.67 -5.82
C TRP A 416 1.86 -19.43 -4.45
N ALA A 417 2.66 -19.02 -3.48
CA ALA A 417 2.19 -18.65 -2.15
C ALA A 417 2.96 -17.46 -1.59
N PHE A 418 2.30 -16.67 -0.76
CA PHE A 418 2.91 -15.73 0.17
C PHE A 418 2.84 -16.37 1.55
N THR A 419 3.97 -16.49 2.23
CA THR A 419 4.12 -17.25 3.47
C THR A 419 4.86 -16.43 4.51
N ILE A 420 4.38 -16.45 5.75
CA ILE A 420 5.11 -15.97 6.92
C ILE A 420 5.42 -17.20 7.77
N PHE A 421 6.70 -17.38 8.10
CA PHE A 421 7.18 -18.47 8.93
C PHE A 421 7.14 -18.11 10.42
N LYS A 422 7.23 -19.13 11.29
CA LYS A 422 7.26 -18.92 12.76
C LYS A 422 8.51 -18.20 13.26
N ASP A 423 9.55 -18.09 12.43
CA ASP A 423 10.76 -17.31 12.72
C ASP A 423 10.63 -15.81 12.37
N ASN A 424 9.42 -15.34 12.07
CA ASN A 424 9.12 -13.96 11.65
C ASN A 424 9.80 -13.54 10.32
N THR A 425 10.04 -14.49 9.44
CA THR A 425 10.47 -14.22 8.07
C THR A 425 9.34 -14.51 7.09
N ALA A 426 9.29 -13.78 5.98
CA ALA A 426 8.35 -14.00 4.90
C ALA A 426 9.06 -14.48 3.64
N SER A 427 8.37 -15.29 2.84
CA SER A 427 8.79 -15.71 1.50
C SER A 427 7.60 -15.71 0.55
N CYS A 428 7.86 -15.52 -0.72
CA CYS A 428 6.90 -15.83 -1.77
C CYS A 428 7.56 -16.69 -2.84
N GLY A 429 6.90 -17.78 -3.22
CA GLY A 429 7.49 -18.72 -4.15
C GLY A 429 6.55 -19.86 -4.53
N LYS A 430 7.05 -20.80 -5.30
CA LYS A 430 6.31 -22.00 -5.63
C LYS A 430 6.23 -22.92 -4.42
N LYS A 431 5.01 -23.37 -4.10
CA LYS A 431 4.79 -24.33 -3.03
C LYS A 431 4.76 -25.76 -3.56
N VAL A 432 5.31 -26.67 -2.75
CA VAL A 432 5.21 -28.12 -2.96
C VAL A 432 4.68 -28.75 -1.69
N PHE A 433 3.54 -29.43 -1.79
CA PHE A 433 2.86 -30.05 -0.66
C PHE A 433 3.10 -31.56 -0.61
N SER A 434 3.32 -32.10 0.58
CA SER A 434 3.42 -33.52 0.87
C SER A 434 2.67 -33.87 2.16
N GLY A 435 1.46 -34.42 2.02
CA GLY A 435 0.67 -34.93 3.14
C GLY A 435 0.90 -36.41 3.36
N LYS A 436 1.08 -36.85 4.61
CA LYS A 436 1.32 -38.24 4.98
C LYS A 436 0.44 -38.67 6.14
N VAL A 437 -0.09 -39.89 6.08
CA VAL A 437 -0.71 -40.56 7.21
C VAL A 437 -0.04 -41.93 7.39
N LYS A 438 0.38 -42.23 8.64
CA LYS A 438 0.94 -43.51 8.99
C LYS A 438 -0.10 -44.30 9.73
N ILE A 439 -0.41 -45.49 9.20
CA ILE A 439 -1.35 -46.47 9.77
C ILE A 439 -0.58 -47.75 9.96
N ALA A 440 -0.51 -48.22 11.19
CA ALA A 440 0.43 -49.28 11.61
C ALA A 440 1.87 -48.92 11.14
N ASP A 441 2.53 -49.78 10.42
CA ASP A 441 3.89 -49.56 9.93
C ASP A 441 3.97 -49.03 8.51
N LYS A 442 2.81 -48.66 7.91
CA LYS A 442 2.75 -48.22 6.51
C LYS A 442 2.38 -46.75 6.36
N GLU A 443 3.13 -46.02 5.52
CA GLU A 443 2.84 -44.65 5.15
C GLU A 443 1.99 -44.57 3.88
N TYR A 444 0.97 -43.72 3.93
CA TYR A 444 0.11 -43.37 2.82
C TYR A 444 0.16 -41.86 2.58
N LYS A 445 -0.05 -41.40 1.34
CA LYS A 445 -0.15 -39.99 1.01
C LYS A 445 -1.60 -39.52 1.11
N PHE A 446 -1.85 -38.39 1.77
CA PHE A 446 -3.08 -37.66 1.58
C PHE A 446 -2.85 -36.41 0.71
N TYR A 447 -3.86 -35.94 0.01
CA TYR A 447 -3.70 -35.04 -1.12
C TYR A 447 -4.42 -33.71 -0.95
N SER A 448 -5.43 -33.63 -0.10
CA SER A 448 -6.18 -32.40 0.16
C SER A 448 -6.62 -32.30 1.61
N VAL A 449 -6.92 -31.08 2.03
CA VAL A 449 -7.55 -30.77 3.32
C VAL A 449 -8.74 -29.86 3.05
N ASN A 450 -9.91 -30.25 3.56
CA ASN A 450 -11.17 -29.52 3.46
C ASN A 450 -11.58 -29.14 2.02
N ASP A 451 -11.09 -29.89 1.02
CA ASP A 451 -11.50 -29.74 -0.37
C ASP A 451 -12.59 -30.78 -0.72
N THR A 452 -13.45 -30.39 -1.63
CA THR A 452 -14.51 -31.28 -2.08
C THR A 452 -14.11 -32.07 -3.29
N LEU A 453 -14.39 -33.36 -3.27
CA LEU A 453 -14.23 -34.25 -4.41
C LEU A 453 -15.23 -33.97 -5.56
N VAL A 454 -16.23 -33.14 -5.33
CA VAL A 454 -17.28 -32.82 -6.31
C VAL A 454 -16.80 -31.82 -7.39
N ARG A 455 -15.78 -30.99 -7.10
CA ARG A 455 -15.25 -30.00 -8.06
C ARG A 455 -14.63 -30.61 -9.33
N GLY A 456 -14.11 -31.81 -9.25
CA GLY A 456 -13.53 -32.51 -10.39
C GLY A 456 -14.56 -33.38 -11.12
N ASN A 457 -14.92 -33.05 -12.37
CA ASN A 457 -15.84 -33.88 -13.19
C ASN A 457 -15.27 -35.23 -13.64
N ASN A 458 -14.15 -35.70 -13.08
CA ASN A 458 -13.43 -36.89 -13.52
C ASN A 458 -13.27 -37.90 -12.37
N ALA A 459 -14.16 -38.88 -12.30
CA ALA A 459 -14.06 -40.00 -11.37
C ALA A 459 -12.72 -40.76 -11.47
N SER A 460 -12.12 -40.83 -12.67
CA SER A 460 -10.81 -41.46 -12.87
C SER A 460 -9.64 -40.70 -12.23
N GLN A 461 -9.73 -39.37 -12.13
CA GLN A 461 -8.71 -38.58 -11.45
C GLN A 461 -8.80 -38.72 -9.92
N LEU A 462 -9.99 -38.92 -9.37
CA LEU A 462 -10.19 -39.16 -7.93
C LEU A 462 -9.58 -40.48 -7.47
N ALA A 463 -9.55 -41.49 -8.32
CA ALA A 463 -8.92 -42.79 -8.04
C ALA A 463 -7.37 -42.65 -7.85
N SER A 464 -6.76 -41.61 -8.43
CA SER A 464 -5.33 -41.32 -8.28
C SER A 464 -5.00 -40.61 -6.97
N TYR A 465 -6.00 -40.10 -6.24
CA TYR A 465 -5.85 -39.33 -5.01
C TYR A 465 -6.76 -39.86 -3.90
N PRO A 466 -6.51 -41.09 -3.40
CA PRO A 466 -7.47 -41.86 -2.63
C PRO A 466 -7.70 -41.36 -1.20
N ILE A 467 -6.80 -40.55 -0.61
CA ILE A 467 -6.91 -40.10 0.78
C ILE A 467 -7.01 -38.58 0.83
N ASN A 468 -8.06 -38.09 1.52
CA ASN A 468 -8.33 -36.67 1.72
C ASN A 468 -8.75 -36.42 3.18
N LEU A 469 -8.29 -35.32 3.77
CA LEU A 469 -8.58 -34.97 5.15
C LEU A 469 -9.68 -33.92 5.26
N TYR A 470 -10.41 -34.00 6.37
CA TYR A 470 -11.42 -33.02 6.79
C TYR A 470 -11.20 -32.64 8.24
N THR A 471 -11.44 -31.38 8.58
CA THR A 471 -11.40 -30.86 9.96
C THR A 471 -12.73 -30.20 10.30
N SER A 472 -12.92 -29.76 11.55
CA SER A 472 -14.09 -29.01 11.97
C SER A 472 -14.25 -27.65 11.25
N ARG A 473 -13.22 -27.21 10.53
CA ARG A 473 -13.28 -26.03 9.63
C ARG A 473 -14.12 -26.26 8.39
N TYR A 474 -14.39 -27.51 8.02
CA TYR A 474 -15.22 -27.82 6.86
C TYR A 474 -16.69 -27.79 7.26
N VAL A 475 -17.50 -27.06 6.50
CA VAL A 475 -18.96 -26.95 6.75
C VAL A 475 -19.61 -28.32 6.71
N LYS A 476 -20.52 -28.55 7.64
CA LYS A 476 -21.37 -29.73 7.71
C LYS A 476 -21.99 -30.04 6.34
N ILE A 477 -21.58 -31.17 5.75
CA ILE A 477 -22.10 -31.61 4.44
C ILE A 477 -23.46 -32.26 4.65
N PRO A 478 -24.57 -31.75 4.06
CA PRO A 478 -25.86 -32.39 4.10
C PRO A 478 -25.80 -33.81 3.51
N HIS A 479 -26.69 -34.69 3.94
CA HIS A 479 -26.73 -36.11 3.51
C HIS A 479 -26.77 -36.27 1.97
N LYS A 480 -27.54 -35.45 1.25
CA LYS A 480 -27.63 -35.48 -0.21
C LYS A 480 -26.25 -35.22 -0.88
N GLU A 481 -25.48 -34.30 -0.34
CA GLU A 481 -24.15 -33.96 -0.90
C GLU A 481 -23.12 -35.01 -0.57
N ARG A 482 -23.19 -35.66 0.62
CA ARG A 482 -22.37 -36.85 0.90
C ARG A 482 -22.66 -37.94 -0.12
N GLN A 483 -23.94 -38.15 -0.48
CA GLN A 483 -24.33 -39.11 -1.50
C GLN A 483 -23.71 -38.81 -2.83
N ASP A 484 -23.70 -37.55 -3.26
CA ASP A 484 -23.07 -37.13 -4.52
C ASP A 484 -21.55 -37.35 -4.52
N ILE A 485 -20.88 -37.07 -3.39
CA ILE A 485 -19.47 -37.36 -3.21
C ILE A 485 -19.22 -38.87 -3.33
N VAL A 486 -19.93 -39.69 -2.55
CA VAL A 486 -19.71 -41.13 -2.51
C VAL A 486 -20.11 -41.82 -3.81
N ASN A 487 -21.12 -41.33 -4.52
CA ASN A 487 -21.54 -41.85 -5.83
C ASN A 487 -20.48 -41.63 -6.92
N LYS A 488 -19.64 -40.60 -6.78
CA LYS A 488 -18.50 -40.34 -7.69
C LYS A 488 -17.24 -41.14 -7.33
N LEU A 489 -17.22 -41.78 -6.16
CA LEU A 489 -16.10 -42.62 -5.75
C LEU A 489 -16.18 -44.00 -6.38
N SER A 490 -15.03 -44.65 -6.48
CA SER A 490 -14.93 -46.07 -6.87
C SER A 490 -15.70 -46.97 -5.90
N THR A 491 -15.69 -48.25 -6.13
CA THR A 491 -16.54 -49.27 -5.47
C THR A 491 -16.44 -49.36 -3.93
N ARG A 492 -15.31 -48.92 -3.32
CA ARG A 492 -15.07 -48.92 -1.88
C ARG A 492 -14.83 -47.54 -1.31
N ALA A 493 -15.41 -47.23 -0.17
CA ALA A 493 -15.16 -46.03 0.61
C ALA A 493 -15.01 -46.36 2.09
N LEU A 494 -14.12 -45.68 2.78
CA LEU A 494 -13.88 -45.74 4.22
C LEU A 494 -13.78 -44.31 4.73
N TYR A 495 -14.39 -44.02 5.86
CA TYR A 495 -14.24 -42.75 6.57
C TYR A 495 -13.78 -43.04 7.99
N VAL A 496 -12.60 -42.55 8.33
CA VAL A 496 -11.98 -42.73 9.65
C VAL A 496 -12.07 -41.39 10.38
N THR A 497 -12.61 -41.36 11.58
CA THR A 497 -12.52 -40.25 12.51
C THR A 497 -11.44 -40.57 13.54
N ALA A 498 -10.53 -39.61 13.74
CA ALA A 498 -9.51 -39.72 14.75
C ALA A 498 -9.40 -38.41 15.55
N LYS A 499 -8.91 -38.48 16.77
CA LYS A 499 -8.72 -37.34 17.65
C LYS A 499 -7.25 -37.21 18.03
N TYR A 500 -6.67 -36.04 17.85
CA TYR A 500 -5.30 -35.73 18.20
C TYR A 500 -5.06 -35.91 19.69
N SER A 501 -3.95 -36.59 20.02
CA SER A 501 -3.60 -36.93 21.42
C SER A 501 -3.09 -35.72 22.20
N ALA A 502 -2.43 -34.79 21.53
CA ALA A 502 -1.92 -33.55 22.11
C ALA A 502 -2.34 -32.35 21.23
N ASP A 503 -1.46 -31.83 20.44
CA ASP A 503 -1.73 -30.69 19.56
C ASP A 503 -2.25 -31.13 18.18
N ASN A 504 -3.01 -30.27 17.54
CA ASN A 504 -3.43 -30.47 16.16
C ASN A 504 -2.22 -30.42 15.22
N MET A 505 -2.34 -31.11 14.08
CA MET A 505 -1.32 -31.09 13.04
C MET A 505 -1.08 -29.66 12.53
N THR A 506 0.17 -29.22 12.62
CA THR A 506 0.64 -27.99 11.98
C THR A 506 1.57 -28.29 10.81
N VAL A 507 1.58 -27.40 9.81
CA VAL A 507 2.43 -27.57 8.64
C VAL A 507 3.90 -27.41 9.03
N ASN A 508 4.73 -28.38 8.58
CA ASN A 508 6.15 -28.51 8.91
C ASN A 508 6.42 -28.69 10.42
N GLY A 509 5.41 -29.15 11.16
CA GLY A 509 5.52 -29.44 12.60
C GLY A 509 5.96 -30.87 12.93
N GLY A 510 6.19 -31.71 11.93
CA GLY A 510 6.53 -33.13 12.10
C GLY A 510 5.31 -34.05 12.13
N TRP A 511 5.40 -35.13 12.94
CA TRP A 511 4.34 -36.11 13.07
C TRP A 511 3.46 -35.85 14.30
N PHE A 512 2.16 -35.97 14.11
CA PHE A 512 1.11 -35.74 15.11
C PHE A 512 0.31 -37.03 15.32
N ALA A 513 0.31 -37.55 16.53
CA ALA A 513 -0.44 -38.73 16.87
C ALA A 513 -1.93 -38.44 17.05
N ALA A 514 -2.77 -39.34 16.56
CA ALA A 514 -4.21 -39.28 16.72
C ALA A 514 -4.78 -40.70 16.97
N THR A 515 -5.76 -40.81 17.86
CA THR A 515 -6.42 -42.08 18.18
C THR A 515 -7.70 -42.18 17.33
N VAL A 516 -7.90 -43.29 16.65
CA VAL A 516 -9.10 -43.58 15.86
C VAL A 516 -10.30 -43.75 16.81
N THR A 517 -11.33 -42.90 16.60
CA THR A 517 -12.53 -42.86 17.42
C THR A 517 -13.75 -43.49 16.72
N ALA A 518 -13.79 -43.47 15.38
CA ALA A 518 -14.85 -44.13 14.63
C ALA A 518 -14.37 -44.54 13.23
N ILE A 519 -14.98 -45.57 12.67
CA ILE A 519 -14.73 -46.05 11.31
C ILE A 519 -16.11 -46.36 10.67
N ALA A 520 -16.44 -45.65 9.58
CA ALA A 520 -17.55 -45.99 8.70
C ALA A 520 -17.00 -46.72 7.48
N ASP A 521 -17.35 -47.98 7.30
CA ASP A 521 -16.81 -48.85 6.25
C ASP A 521 -17.92 -49.23 5.23
N GLY A 522 -17.59 -49.06 3.96
CA GLY A 522 -18.48 -49.23 2.84
C GLY A 522 -19.26 -47.98 2.48
N ARG A 523 -19.74 -47.92 1.24
CA ARG A 523 -20.39 -46.71 0.69
C ARG A 523 -21.62 -46.27 1.49
N ALA A 524 -22.50 -47.22 1.90
CA ALA A 524 -23.66 -46.89 2.68
C ALA A 524 -23.32 -46.37 4.07
N ALA A 525 -22.41 -47.04 4.77
CA ALA A 525 -21.95 -46.61 6.10
C ALA A 525 -21.28 -45.24 6.07
N VAL A 526 -20.43 -44.94 5.07
CA VAL A 526 -19.84 -43.60 4.90
C VAL A 526 -20.90 -42.51 4.72
N LEU A 527 -22.04 -42.83 4.06
CA LEU A 527 -23.16 -41.90 3.92
C LEU A 527 -23.90 -41.63 5.23
N GLU A 528 -24.14 -42.71 6.00
CA GLU A 528 -25.04 -42.69 7.15
C GLU A 528 -24.32 -42.46 8.48
N GLU A 529 -23.14 -43.07 8.66
CA GLU A 529 -22.44 -43.16 9.94
C GLU A 529 -21.28 -42.18 10.09
N ALA A 530 -20.70 -41.65 8.98
CA ALA A 530 -19.59 -40.72 9.09
C ALA A 530 -20.00 -39.44 9.86
N PRO A 531 -19.39 -39.18 11.02
CA PRO A 531 -19.80 -38.06 11.87
C PRO A 531 -19.43 -36.71 11.23
N TYR A 532 -20.17 -35.68 11.64
CA TYR A 532 -19.75 -34.31 11.41
C TYR A 532 -18.75 -33.90 12.49
N LEU A 533 -17.61 -33.36 12.07
CA LEU A 533 -16.59 -32.92 13.00
C LEU A 533 -16.99 -31.60 13.64
N THR A 534 -17.05 -31.56 14.95
CA THR A 534 -17.38 -30.36 15.73
C THR A 534 -16.26 -29.99 16.70
N ASP A 535 -15.44 -30.97 17.09
CA ASP A 535 -14.27 -30.76 17.93
C ASP A 535 -13.07 -30.33 17.04
N LYS A 536 -12.39 -29.26 17.42
CA LYS A 536 -11.19 -28.77 16.73
C LYS A 536 -10.04 -29.80 16.75
N LYS A 537 -10.05 -30.74 17.70
CA LYS A 537 -9.08 -31.83 17.80
C LYS A 537 -9.42 -33.05 16.95
N GLU A 538 -10.53 -33.06 16.24
CA GLU A 538 -10.91 -34.17 15.38
C GLU A 538 -10.43 -33.97 13.94
N VAL A 539 -10.04 -35.08 13.33
CA VAL A 539 -9.74 -35.18 11.90
C VAL A 539 -10.51 -36.33 11.28
N GLY A 540 -11.14 -36.05 10.15
CA GLY A 540 -11.81 -37.05 9.30
C GLY A 540 -10.89 -37.41 8.13
N ILE A 541 -10.74 -38.71 7.88
CA ILE A 541 -9.92 -39.21 6.79
C ILE A 541 -10.79 -40.02 5.84
N GLN A 542 -11.08 -39.45 4.67
CA GLN A 542 -11.79 -40.16 3.63
C GLN A 542 -10.83 -40.94 2.76
N ILE A 543 -11.06 -42.23 2.59
CA ILE A 543 -10.22 -43.15 1.87
C ILE A 543 -11.08 -43.87 0.83
N THR A 544 -10.55 -44.10 -0.37
CA THR A 544 -11.29 -44.69 -1.49
C THR A 544 -10.53 -45.77 -2.23
N GLY A 545 -11.25 -46.61 -2.96
CA GLY A 545 -10.69 -47.62 -3.87
C GLY A 545 -9.94 -48.77 -3.15
N SER A 546 -8.91 -49.28 -3.77
CA SER A 546 -8.08 -50.38 -3.23
C SER A 546 -7.37 -49.99 -1.94
N THR A 547 -7.05 -48.70 -1.76
CA THR A 547 -6.47 -48.20 -0.51
C THR A 547 -7.46 -48.35 0.65
N ALA A 548 -8.76 -48.12 0.43
CA ALA A 548 -9.78 -48.35 1.45
C ALA A 548 -9.92 -49.85 1.78
N GLU A 549 -9.82 -50.74 0.77
CA GLU A 549 -9.84 -52.19 0.98
C GLU A 549 -8.65 -52.69 1.81
N GLU A 550 -7.51 -52.12 1.59
CA GLU A 550 -6.30 -52.44 2.35
C GLU A 550 -6.40 -51.96 3.80
N ILE A 551 -6.71 -50.66 4.00
CA ILE A 551 -6.73 -50.04 5.32
C ILE A 551 -7.85 -50.64 6.21
N SER A 552 -9.00 -50.96 5.64
CA SER A 552 -10.13 -51.55 6.39
C SER A 552 -9.81 -52.91 7.06
N LYS A 553 -8.80 -53.61 6.54
CA LYS A 553 -8.32 -54.90 7.15
C LYS A 553 -7.36 -54.69 8.30
N ALA A 554 -6.66 -53.56 8.34
CA ALA A 554 -5.57 -53.31 9.29
C ALA A 554 -6.01 -52.36 10.42
N LEU A 555 -6.95 -51.44 10.20
CA LEU A 555 -7.26 -50.37 11.13
C LEU A 555 -8.52 -50.67 11.94
N LYS A 556 -8.45 -50.37 13.27
CA LYS A 556 -9.56 -50.53 14.21
C LYS A 556 -9.75 -49.26 15.05
N VAL A 557 -10.95 -49.11 15.62
CA VAL A 557 -11.22 -48.10 16.64
C VAL A 557 -10.31 -48.33 17.83
N GLY A 558 -9.68 -47.27 18.34
CA GLY A 558 -8.69 -47.32 19.40
C GLY A 558 -7.24 -47.38 18.92
N ASP A 559 -6.99 -47.65 17.64
CA ASP A 559 -5.63 -47.66 17.09
C ASP A 559 -5.05 -46.21 17.01
N GLU A 560 -3.76 -46.09 17.20
CA GLU A 560 -3.02 -44.84 16.97
C GLU A 560 -2.60 -44.74 15.51
N ILE A 561 -2.84 -43.58 14.95
CA ILE A 561 -2.32 -43.19 13.65
C ILE A 561 -1.45 -41.93 13.80
N GLN A 562 -0.61 -41.63 12.82
CA GLN A 562 0.18 -40.40 12.80
C GLN A 562 -0.05 -39.66 11.50
N LEU A 563 -0.18 -38.31 11.57
CA LEU A 563 -0.36 -37.43 10.42
C LEU A 563 0.78 -36.42 10.35
N SER A 564 1.18 -36.08 9.13
CA SER A 564 2.19 -35.07 8.88
C SER A 564 1.84 -34.29 7.62
N ALA A 565 1.94 -32.96 7.67
CA ALA A 565 1.81 -32.08 6.53
C ALA A 565 3.12 -31.32 6.34
N GLU A 566 3.73 -31.45 5.18
CA GLU A 566 4.94 -30.75 4.80
C GLU A 566 4.66 -29.85 3.60
N MET A 567 5.13 -28.61 3.66
CA MET A 567 5.03 -27.63 2.58
C MET A 567 6.38 -26.97 2.38
N ALA A 568 7.00 -27.20 1.25
CA ALA A 568 8.15 -26.43 0.81
C ALA A 568 7.66 -25.17 0.07
N VAL A 569 8.25 -24.03 0.37
CA VAL A 569 8.03 -22.77 -0.34
C VAL A 569 9.36 -22.34 -0.93
N ASP A 570 9.44 -22.30 -2.25
CA ASP A 570 10.68 -22.05 -3.00
C ASP A 570 11.86 -22.94 -2.58
N GLY A 571 11.53 -24.19 -2.24
CA GLY A 571 12.49 -25.20 -1.75
C GLY A 571 12.80 -25.16 -0.26
N GLU A 572 12.37 -24.15 0.48
CA GLU A 572 12.54 -24.07 1.94
C GLU A 572 11.42 -24.82 2.68
N VAL A 573 11.81 -25.60 3.68
CA VAL A 573 10.92 -26.28 4.63
C VAL A 573 11.17 -25.71 6.03
N LYS A 574 10.32 -24.78 6.46
CA LYS A 574 10.35 -24.17 7.79
C LYS A 574 8.95 -24.23 8.41
N PRO A 575 8.79 -24.24 9.75
CA PRO A 575 7.47 -24.10 10.37
C PRO A 575 6.73 -22.86 9.88
N ILE A 576 5.57 -23.08 9.26
CA ILE A 576 4.75 -22.00 8.70
C ILE A 576 3.82 -21.47 9.81
N PHE A 577 3.74 -20.14 9.91
CA PHE A 577 2.75 -19.46 10.73
C PHE A 577 1.49 -19.19 9.91
N THR A 578 1.63 -18.47 8.78
CA THR A 578 0.48 -18.16 7.92
C THR A 578 0.87 -18.23 6.44
N GLN A 579 -0.07 -18.66 5.61
CA GLN A 579 0.12 -18.72 4.15
C GLN A 579 -1.16 -18.45 3.40
N ASN A 580 -1.05 -17.66 2.33
CA ASN A 580 -2.09 -17.46 1.34
C ASN A 580 -1.59 -17.86 -0.04
N ALA A 581 -2.46 -18.48 -0.83
CA ALA A 581 -2.17 -18.71 -2.24
C ALA A 581 -2.13 -17.39 -3.02
N THR A 582 -1.19 -17.28 -3.92
CA THR A 582 -1.01 -16.12 -4.79
C THR A 582 -1.00 -16.53 -6.26
N MET A 583 -1.00 -15.55 -7.15
CA MET A 583 -0.86 -15.78 -8.57
C MET A 583 0.28 -14.91 -9.09
N TRP A 584 1.30 -15.55 -9.65
CA TRP A 584 2.48 -14.91 -10.22
C TRP A 584 3.36 -14.18 -9.19
N GLN A 585 4.59 -14.60 -9.13
CA GLN A 585 5.69 -13.81 -8.61
C GLN A 585 6.27 -13.01 -9.78
N PHE A 586 6.30 -11.69 -9.67
CA PHE A 586 6.70 -10.80 -10.75
C PHE A 586 7.97 -9.99 -10.44
N VAL A 587 8.44 -10.03 -9.18
CA VAL A 587 9.79 -9.65 -8.77
C VAL A 587 10.41 -10.82 -8.05
N THR A 588 11.61 -11.22 -8.45
CA THR A 588 12.40 -12.28 -7.82
C THR A 588 13.84 -11.82 -7.71
N ASP A 589 14.44 -11.94 -6.53
CA ASP A 589 15.82 -11.52 -6.25
C ASP A 589 16.14 -10.07 -6.67
N GLY A 590 15.16 -9.16 -6.48
CA GLY A 590 15.27 -7.77 -6.88
C GLY A 590 15.22 -7.52 -8.39
N GLN A 591 14.81 -8.52 -9.17
CA GLN A 591 14.73 -8.44 -10.62
C GLN A 591 13.30 -8.58 -11.14
N ASN A 592 13.00 -7.90 -12.23
CA ASN A 592 11.74 -8.08 -12.96
C ASN A 592 11.66 -9.47 -13.58
N THR A 593 10.66 -10.26 -13.15
CA THR A 593 10.41 -11.62 -13.65
C THR A 593 9.05 -11.78 -14.35
N LEU A 594 8.50 -10.70 -14.89
CA LEU A 594 7.22 -10.70 -15.63
C LEU A 594 7.21 -11.59 -16.88
N ASN A 595 8.37 -11.98 -17.41
CA ASN A 595 8.47 -12.92 -18.52
C ASN A 595 7.84 -14.29 -18.20
N THR A 596 7.64 -14.62 -16.93
CA THR A 596 6.93 -15.83 -16.48
C THR A 596 5.41 -15.72 -16.64
N VAL A 597 4.88 -14.51 -16.81
CA VAL A 597 3.45 -14.25 -17.03
C VAL A 597 3.18 -14.21 -18.54
N PRO A 598 2.20 -14.98 -19.06
CA PRO A 598 1.87 -14.94 -20.48
C PRO A 598 1.52 -13.53 -20.96
N ALA A 599 2.03 -13.12 -22.12
CA ALA A 599 1.89 -11.75 -22.63
C ALA A 599 0.42 -11.32 -22.84
N ASN A 600 -0.46 -12.26 -23.15
CA ASN A 600 -1.90 -12.03 -23.35
C ASN A 600 -2.74 -12.19 -22.06
N HIS A 601 -2.10 -12.43 -20.91
CA HIS A 601 -2.84 -12.54 -19.65
C HIS A 601 -3.42 -11.18 -19.24
N THR A 602 -4.64 -11.16 -18.70
CA THR A 602 -5.34 -9.92 -18.29
C THR A 602 -4.55 -9.08 -17.29
N PHE A 603 -3.76 -9.71 -16.43
CA PHE A 603 -2.84 -9.03 -15.52
C PHE A 603 -1.83 -8.12 -16.25
N ARG A 604 -1.37 -8.52 -17.46
CA ARG A 604 -0.45 -7.71 -18.27
C ARG A 604 -1.15 -6.67 -19.14
N THR A 605 -2.38 -6.95 -19.56
CA THR A 605 -3.05 -6.17 -20.61
C THR A 605 -4.06 -5.16 -20.08
N LEU A 606 -4.53 -5.32 -18.82
CA LEU A 606 -5.55 -4.45 -18.23
C LEU A 606 -4.97 -3.65 -17.06
N SER A 607 -5.32 -2.37 -17.00
CA SER A 607 -5.15 -1.56 -15.78
C SER A 607 -6.36 -1.77 -14.88
N ASP A 608 -6.10 -2.38 -13.72
CA ASP A 608 -7.13 -2.79 -12.76
C ASP A 608 -6.73 -2.37 -11.33
N PRO A 609 -7.68 -2.33 -10.37
CA PRO A 609 -7.33 -2.34 -8.95
C PRO A 609 -6.43 -3.52 -8.64
N MET A 610 -5.39 -3.30 -7.85
CA MET A 610 -4.36 -4.32 -7.64
C MET A 610 -4.00 -4.44 -6.17
N THR A 611 -3.93 -5.70 -5.71
CA THR A 611 -3.42 -6.03 -4.39
C THR A 611 -2.20 -6.94 -4.53
N PHE A 612 -1.12 -6.61 -3.81
CA PHE A 612 0.14 -7.35 -3.88
C PHE A 612 0.96 -7.22 -2.61
N ALA A 613 1.94 -8.08 -2.46
CA ALA A 613 2.90 -8.03 -1.37
C ALA A 613 4.33 -7.90 -1.90
N CYS A 614 5.12 -7.07 -1.22
CA CYS A 614 6.56 -6.94 -1.39
C CYS A 614 7.27 -7.47 -0.14
N ILE A 615 8.40 -8.14 -0.32
CA ILE A 615 9.25 -8.67 0.74
C ILE A 615 10.65 -8.09 0.55
N ASP A 616 11.30 -7.68 1.62
CA ASP A 616 12.68 -7.23 1.60
C ASP A 616 13.66 -8.41 1.43
N ARG A 617 14.94 -8.10 1.27
CA ARG A 617 15.98 -9.12 1.07
C ARG A 617 16.17 -10.05 2.27
N SER A 618 15.93 -9.56 3.48
CA SER A 618 16.05 -10.36 4.71
C SER A 618 14.85 -11.27 4.96
N GLY A 619 13.71 -10.98 4.32
CA GLY A 619 12.42 -11.60 4.59
C GLY A 619 11.74 -11.09 5.87
N SER A 620 12.39 -10.23 6.65
CA SER A 620 11.84 -9.78 7.94
C SER A 620 10.90 -8.58 7.85
N ARG A 621 10.84 -7.93 6.69
CA ARG A 621 10.01 -6.76 6.45
C ARG A 621 9.18 -6.94 5.19
N ILE A 622 7.91 -6.58 5.27
CA ILE A 622 6.97 -6.68 4.16
C ILE A 622 6.25 -5.36 3.91
N MET A 623 5.80 -5.17 2.68
CA MET A 623 4.80 -4.17 2.35
C MET A 623 3.59 -4.86 1.75
N LEU A 624 2.41 -4.62 2.31
CA LEU A 624 1.14 -5.01 1.73
C LEU A 624 0.59 -3.78 1.02
N VAL A 625 0.32 -3.91 -0.26
CA VAL A 625 -0.01 -2.77 -1.14
C VAL A 625 -1.35 -3.00 -1.81
N GLU A 626 -2.18 -1.97 -1.79
CA GLU A 626 -3.42 -1.88 -2.55
C GLU A 626 -3.38 -0.64 -3.44
N ILE A 627 -3.79 -0.76 -4.69
CA ILE A 627 -3.95 0.34 -5.64
C ILE A 627 -5.38 0.35 -6.12
N ASP A 628 -6.10 1.44 -5.84
CA ASP A 628 -7.45 1.67 -6.33
C ASP A 628 -7.51 1.68 -7.87
N GLY A 629 -8.66 1.34 -8.45
CA GLY A 629 -8.79 1.34 -9.90
C GLY A 629 -10.22 1.34 -10.41
N ARG A 630 -10.39 1.33 -11.76
CA ARG A 630 -11.68 1.34 -12.47
C ARG A 630 -12.55 2.57 -12.15
N GLN A 631 -11.96 3.67 -11.70
CA GLN A 631 -12.65 4.88 -11.28
C GLN A 631 -12.02 6.09 -11.97
N GLU A 632 -12.58 6.47 -13.11
CA GLU A 632 -12.11 7.61 -13.90
C GLU A 632 -12.08 8.89 -13.05
N GLY A 633 -11.01 9.68 -13.19
CA GLY A 633 -10.80 10.90 -12.40
C GLY A 633 -10.35 10.68 -10.95
N PHE A 634 -10.42 9.45 -10.42
CA PHE A 634 -9.97 9.13 -9.08
C PHE A 634 -8.77 8.17 -9.08
N SER A 635 -8.94 6.98 -9.65
CA SER A 635 -7.86 6.01 -9.82
C SER A 635 -8.20 5.04 -10.96
N ILE A 636 -7.33 4.96 -11.96
CA ILE A 636 -7.55 4.09 -13.12
C ILE A 636 -7.03 2.67 -12.93
N GLY A 637 -6.25 2.44 -11.86
CA GLY A 637 -5.58 1.16 -11.61
C GLY A 637 -4.22 1.04 -12.31
N VAL A 638 -3.64 -0.14 -12.24
CA VAL A 638 -2.30 -0.47 -12.77
C VAL A 638 -2.29 -1.81 -13.49
N ASN A 639 -1.38 -1.96 -14.44
CA ASN A 639 -1.07 -3.24 -15.08
C ASN A 639 0.19 -3.90 -14.47
N ALA A 640 0.58 -5.06 -14.98
CA ALA A 640 1.69 -5.83 -14.42
C ALA A 640 3.05 -5.14 -14.52
N GLU A 641 3.34 -4.44 -15.63
CA GLU A 641 4.59 -3.69 -15.81
C GLU A 641 4.70 -2.58 -14.77
N GLU A 642 3.62 -1.84 -14.57
CA GLU A 642 3.55 -0.74 -13.60
C GLU A 642 3.66 -1.24 -12.16
N VAL A 643 2.96 -2.33 -11.80
CA VAL A 643 3.08 -2.98 -10.47
C VAL A 643 4.50 -3.43 -10.20
N THR A 644 5.18 -3.99 -11.22
CA THR A 644 6.56 -4.44 -11.10
C THR A 644 7.52 -3.27 -10.87
N ASP A 645 7.37 -2.17 -11.64
CA ASP A 645 8.17 -0.95 -11.44
C ASP A 645 7.94 -0.35 -10.06
N ILE A 646 6.68 -0.25 -9.62
CA ILE A 646 6.32 0.22 -8.27
C ILE A 646 6.98 -0.65 -7.19
N SER A 647 6.90 -1.97 -7.33
CA SER A 647 7.48 -2.90 -6.36
C SER A 647 8.99 -2.77 -6.24
N LEU A 648 9.70 -2.63 -7.37
CA LEU A 648 11.13 -2.39 -7.40
C LEU A 648 11.51 -1.04 -6.77
N ARG A 649 10.72 0.01 -7.01
CA ARG A 649 10.91 1.33 -6.38
C ARG A 649 10.65 1.30 -4.87
N LEU A 650 9.74 0.44 -4.40
CA LEU A 650 9.53 0.16 -2.97
C LEU A 650 10.68 -0.68 -2.36
N GLY A 651 11.63 -1.12 -3.16
CA GLY A 651 12.78 -1.91 -2.71
C GLY A 651 12.49 -3.40 -2.54
N ALA A 652 11.47 -3.92 -3.22
CA ALA A 652 11.12 -5.34 -3.14
C ALA A 652 12.27 -6.22 -3.62
N TRP A 653 12.67 -7.18 -2.79
CA TRP A 653 13.50 -8.30 -3.18
C TRP A 653 12.65 -9.37 -3.87
N ASN A 654 11.48 -9.65 -3.29
CA ASN A 654 10.46 -10.48 -3.91
C ASN A 654 9.10 -9.77 -3.89
N ALA A 655 8.28 -9.98 -4.92
CA ALA A 655 6.90 -9.49 -4.94
C ALA A 655 5.95 -10.45 -5.64
N THR A 656 4.75 -10.59 -5.10
CA THR A 656 3.71 -11.50 -5.60
C THR A 656 2.33 -10.85 -5.56
N ARG A 657 1.46 -11.30 -6.49
CA ARG A 657 0.11 -10.76 -6.66
C ARG A 657 -0.91 -11.51 -5.81
N PHE A 658 -1.75 -10.78 -5.09
CA PHE A 658 -3.02 -11.24 -4.52
C PHE A 658 -4.19 -11.06 -5.50
N ASP A 659 -5.42 -11.36 -5.07
CA ASP A 659 -6.61 -11.11 -5.88
C ASP A 659 -6.84 -9.61 -6.03
N GLY A 660 -7.18 -9.20 -7.24
CA GLY A 660 -7.35 -7.80 -7.63
C GLY A 660 -8.77 -7.48 -8.08
N GLY A 661 -8.89 -6.39 -8.85
CA GLY A 661 -10.18 -5.97 -9.38
C GLY A 661 -11.14 -5.55 -8.26
N GLY A 662 -12.38 -6.01 -8.30
CA GLY A 662 -13.38 -5.69 -7.27
C GLY A 662 -13.10 -6.27 -5.89
N SER A 663 -12.14 -7.22 -5.78
CA SER A 663 -11.72 -7.78 -4.48
C SER A 663 -10.72 -6.90 -3.74
N SER A 664 -10.04 -5.96 -4.45
CA SER A 664 -9.04 -5.07 -3.83
C SER A 664 -9.67 -4.23 -2.74
N ALA A 665 -9.12 -4.35 -1.54
CA ALA A 665 -9.55 -3.60 -0.36
C ALA A 665 -8.43 -3.54 0.67
N MET A 666 -8.26 -2.38 1.29
CA MET A 666 -7.44 -2.18 2.48
C MET A 666 -8.22 -1.46 3.56
N TRP A 667 -8.06 -1.95 4.80
CA TRP A 667 -8.70 -1.41 5.99
C TRP A 667 -7.64 -1.04 7.02
N ALA A 668 -7.86 0.04 7.78
CA ALA A 668 -6.96 0.43 8.86
C ALA A 668 -7.72 1.13 9.99
N LYS A 669 -7.17 1.01 11.21
CA LYS A 669 -7.59 1.73 12.41
C LYS A 669 -6.64 2.90 12.63
N LYS A 670 -7.10 4.12 12.30
CA LYS A 670 -6.33 5.37 12.40
C LYS A 670 -6.91 6.25 13.51
N ASP A 671 -6.11 6.63 14.50
CA ASP A 671 -6.54 7.49 15.62
C ASP A 671 -7.83 7.01 16.32
N GLY A 672 -7.98 5.69 16.44
CA GLY A 672 -9.17 5.08 17.02
C GLY A 672 -10.37 4.95 16.07
N VAL A 673 -10.29 5.49 14.85
CA VAL A 673 -11.33 5.35 13.82
C VAL A 673 -10.96 4.21 12.88
N SER A 674 -11.88 3.26 12.72
CA SER A 674 -11.72 2.07 11.91
C SER A 674 -12.51 2.15 10.62
N GLY A 675 -11.92 1.73 9.49
CA GLY A 675 -12.64 1.68 8.22
C GLY A 675 -11.76 1.35 7.02
N LEU A 676 -12.40 1.23 5.85
CA LEU A 676 -11.68 1.13 4.58
C LEU A 676 -10.87 2.39 4.34
N VAL A 677 -9.63 2.22 3.92
CA VAL A 677 -8.75 3.30 3.46
C VAL A 677 -8.67 3.34 1.94
N SER A 678 -8.93 2.21 1.28
CA SER A 678 -9.11 2.10 -0.17
C SER A 678 -10.56 2.36 -0.58
N ARG A 679 -10.79 2.59 -1.86
CA ARG A 679 -12.12 2.81 -2.43
C ARG A 679 -12.54 1.64 -3.32
N PRO A 680 -13.51 0.81 -2.90
CA PRO A 680 -13.96 -0.34 -3.68
C PRO A 680 -14.40 0.03 -5.09
N SER A 681 -14.00 -0.76 -6.08
CA SER A 681 -14.31 -0.52 -7.49
C SER A 681 -15.65 -1.10 -7.94
N ASP A 682 -16.24 -2.01 -7.19
CA ASP A 682 -17.54 -2.59 -7.50
C ASP A 682 -18.67 -1.60 -7.17
N LYS A 683 -19.68 -1.50 -8.06
CA LYS A 683 -20.82 -0.59 -7.88
C LYS A 683 -21.64 -0.84 -6.61
N LYS A 684 -21.57 -2.05 -6.03
CA LYS A 684 -22.24 -2.42 -4.79
C LYS A 684 -21.41 -2.15 -3.54
N GLY A 685 -20.23 -1.56 -3.68
CA GLY A 685 -19.28 -1.29 -2.61
C GLY A 685 -18.28 -2.44 -2.42
N GLU A 686 -17.86 -2.67 -1.19
CA GLU A 686 -16.86 -3.66 -0.83
C GLU A 686 -17.31 -5.09 -1.18
N ARG A 687 -16.45 -5.83 -1.89
CA ARG A 687 -16.73 -7.23 -2.27
C ARG A 687 -16.48 -8.17 -1.10
N SER A 688 -17.40 -9.10 -0.88
CA SER A 688 -17.17 -10.22 0.03
C SER A 688 -16.23 -11.23 -0.63
N CYS A 689 -15.10 -11.52 0.02
CA CYS A 689 -14.07 -12.47 -0.39
C CYS A 689 -14.00 -13.65 0.59
N MET A 690 -13.09 -14.59 0.33
CA MET A 690 -12.95 -15.81 1.14
C MET A 690 -11.83 -15.77 2.14
N ASN A 691 -10.78 -15.01 1.90
CA ASN A 691 -9.64 -14.91 2.80
C ASN A 691 -8.99 -13.55 2.77
N TYR A 692 -8.40 -13.21 3.90
CA TYR A 692 -7.79 -11.93 4.17
C TYR A 692 -6.52 -12.11 4.98
N MET A 693 -5.65 -11.12 4.93
CA MET A 693 -4.55 -10.97 5.87
C MET A 693 -4.79 -9.73 6.71
N TYR A 694 -4.48 -9.80 8.00
CA TYR A 694 -4.66 -8.68 8.90
C TYR A 694 -3.52 -8.59 9.92
N VAL A 695 -3.36 -7.39 10.47
CA VAL A 695 -2.38 -7.07 11.50
C VAL A 695 -3.10 -6.84 12.81
N ARG A 696 -2.66 -7.51 13.85
CA ARG A 696 -3.17 -7.36 15.22
C ARG A 696 -2.06 -6.98 16.19
N ILE A 697 -2.42 -6.26 17.26
CA ILE A 697 -1.53 -6.04 18.40
C ILE A 697 -1.41 -7.36 19.15
N LYS A 698 -0.18 -7.76 19.48
CA LYS A 698 0.05 -8.90 20.38
C LYS A 698 -0.33 -8.53 21.80
N LYS A 699 -1.06 -9.42 22.45
CA LYS A 699 -1.43 -9.29 23.87
C LYS A 699 -0.30 -9.75 24.78
#